data_3925c47c5bd3a7f6b6084aee970c5bae
#
_entry.id   3925c47c5bd3a7f6b6084aee970c5bae
#
_cell.length_a   1.000
_cell.length_b   1.000
_cell.length_c   1.000
_cell.angle_alpha   90.00
_cell.angle_beta   90.00
_cell.angle_gamma   90.00
#
_symmetry.space_group_name_H-M   'P 1'
#
loop_
_entity.id
_entity.type
_entity.pdbx_description
1 polymer ?
#
loop_
_entity_poly.entity_id
_entity_poly.type
_entity_poly.pdbx_seq_one_letter_code
_entity_poly.pdbx_strand_id
1 'polypeptide(L)'
;MKSRARLLSSASAAFIAAASLTLLNNAAGAQSFNQFVAFGDSTIDAGWWKALLAAGGSTGNANKNTAISNAIATGTTSGQPVGAGNPMSSQILASLFGQTANPANQPGGTNYAIAGALDAASAANGNVGNLNNSTVVNAGNTNTGLASTAQQIANYLAASGGRANPNALYLIGSGGNETTFAEDNPAFTTLAQRQAYIVSQSDLLAAAIATLQAAGARYIVVHGESPNAGSQHLTGLGTQTLWSTLAANGVQFIPSHVSALVAAAQYNPTLFGFTAGTVAVGTAGVGNTTSACIDPAGLPATGWGQWCANTTTPSATYAYLRSANAQQTSLYADDQHFSAAGQLIQADYDYSLIVAPSEMSYLAEAPVKTRTAVVNSILEQISISARQRAVGTYNAWITGDLSSLKMGNSNGFPTDPGTPGVVTAGVDYAFAPNWLVGAAVSVGTTTQSFSLGGNFRQNEYAVNAYAAYAGGPLWFDVIGGYGGLHYDVNRVVPIGITTISNTGGTNGSNASFAAETGYNFQTAMGTGTAASNLPLKAPLAAALHLTHGPVVGIVLQRIDVNGFTETDPFSGDSVGGFTALSYAGQVRNSAVTELGYQASTDIGMWHPFAKLAWNHELVSSDRSVTASLTTIVAPSFSMPAVILGSDWVSAIVGTAAAIGHGMTAYASFNSQMAQNNVTNYGGQIGLNVALNAPGEQAKAK
;
A
#
# COMPACT_ATOMS: atom_id res chain seq x y z
N MET A 1 27.46 43.50 -30.38
CA MET A 1 27.55 42.86 -29.05
C MET A 1 26.24 42.82 -28.26
N LYS A 2 25.29 43.74 -28.46
CA LYS A 2 23.99 43.72 -27.70
C LYS A 2 22.96 42.70 -28.18
N SER A 3 23.10 42.10 -29.38
CA SER A 3 22.12 41.10 -29.89
C SER A 3 22.39 39.65 -29.47
N ARG A 4 23.63 39.28 -29.16
CA ARG A 4 23.97 37.92 -28.70
C ARG A 4 23.64 37.66 -27.22
N ALA A 5 23.73 38.70 -26.39
CA ALA A 5 23.33 38.58 -24.98
C ALA A 5 21.81 38.40 -24.78
N ARG A 6 21.00 38.92 -25.70
CA ARG A 6 19.54 38.76 -25.68
C ARG A 6 19.08 37.36 -26.12
N LEU A 7 19.85 36.67 -26.99
CA LEU A 7 19.52 35.31 -27.41
C LEU A 7 19.82 34.26 -26.33
N LEU A 8 20.90 34.47 -25.55
CA LEU A 8 21.24 33.58 -24.42
C LEU A 8 20.28 33.76 -23.24
N SER A 9 19.82 35.00 -22.96
CA SER A 9 18.82 35.24 -21.91
C SER A 9 17.41 34.74 -22.27
N SER A 10 17.06 34.75 -23.58
CA SER A 10 15.77 34.23 -24.03
C SER A 10 15.71 32.69 -24.09
N ALA A 11 16.82 32.03 -24.39
CA ALA A 11 16.89 30.56 -24.36
C ALA A 11 16.84 30.01 -22.92
N SER A 12 17.53 30.63 -21.97
CA SER A 12 17.48 30.27 -20.55
C SER A 12 16.11 30.55 -19.92
N ALA A 13 15.47 31.66 -20.30
CA ALA A 13 14.13 32.00 -19.81
C ALA A 13 13.05 31.11 -20.44
N ALA A 14 13.19 30.68 -21.71
CA ALA A 14 12.28 29.78 -22.37
C ALA A 14 12.40 28.36 -21.80
N PHE A 15 13.61 27.92 -21.42
CA PHE A 15 13.82 26.62 -20.79
C PHE A 15 13.23 26.56 -19.37
N ILE A 16 13.39 27.61 -18.57
CA ILE A 16 12.79 27.74 -17.24
C ILE A 16 11.26 27.89 -17.35
N ALA A 17 10.74 28.60 -18.34
CA ALA A 17 9.31 28.74 -18.58
C ALA A 17 8.66 27.45 -19.09
N ALA A 18 9.32 26.68 -19.94
CA ALA A 18 8.83 25.36 -20.41
C ALA A 18 8.82 24.34 -19.24
N ALA A 19 9.85 24.33 -18.40
CA ALA A 19 9.87 23.51 -17.19
C ALA A 19 8.79 23.92 -16.17
N SER A 20 8.40 25.21 -16.15
CA SER A 20 7.37 25.71 -15.23
C SER A 20 5.93 25.44 -15.71
N LEU A 21 5.68 25.27 -17.01
CA LEU A 21 4.34 25.06 -17.56
C LEU A 21 3.89 23.60 -17.54
N THR A 22 4.80 22.64 -17.43
CA THR A 22 4.46 21.19 -17.33
C THR A 22 4.33 20.69 -15.92
N LEU A 23 4.68 21.50 -14.91
CA LEU A 23 4.52 21.15 -13.49
C LEU A 23 3.09 21.37 -12.93
N LEU A 24 2.16 21.82 -13.77
CA LEU A 24 0.76 21.99 -13.38
C LEU A 24 -0.04 20.73 -13.74
N ASN A 25 -0.28 19.92 -12.71
CA ASN A 25 -1.38 18.97 -12.61
C ASN A 25 -1.31 17.67 -13.42
N ASN A 26 -0.51 16.73 -12.96
CA ASN A 26 -1.03 15.39 -12.77
C ASN A 26 -0.79 15.02 -11.30
N ALA A 27 -1.74 15.35 -10.45
CA ALA A 27 -1.93 14.64 -9.21
C ALA A 27 -2.43 13.24 -9.60
N ALA A 28 -1.52 12.37 -10.00
CA ALA A 28 -1.73 10.95 -9.88
C ALA A 28 -1.81 10.70 -8.37
N GLY A 29 -3.01 10.93 -7.81
CA GLY A 29 -3.30 10.54 -6.45
C GLY A 29 -3.07 9.03 -6.40
N ALA A 30 -2.28 8.55 -5.47
CA ALA A 30 -2.41 7.18 -5.04
C ALA A 30 -3.91 6.92 -4.86
N GLN A 31 -4.34 5.73 -5.21
CA GLN A 31 -5.76 5.38 -5.28
C GLN A 31 -6.36 5.42 -3.87
N SER A 32 -6.76 6.61 -3.42
CA SER A 32 -7.57 6.79 -2.23
C SER A 32 -9.00 6.43 -2.60
N PHE A 33 -9.65 5.59 -1.80
CA PHE A 33 -11.08 5.37 -1.96
C PHE A 33 -11.81 6.70 -1.76
N ASN A 34 -12.68 7.05 -2.68
CA ASN A 34 -13.46 8.28 -2.63
C ASN A 34 -14.83 8.09 -1.97
N GLN A 35 -15.17 6.84 -1.61
CA GLN A 35 -16.40 6.45 -0.95
C GLN A 35 -16.22 5.11 -0.24
N PHE A 36 -16.95 4.89 0.84
CA PHE A 36 -17.13 3.60 1.48
C PHE A 36 -18.60 3.20 1.42
N VAL A 37 -18.91 1.96 1.04
CA VAL A 37 -20.28 1.44 0.95
C VAL A 37 -20.32 0.08 1.63
N ALA A 38 -21.29 -0.15 2.51
CA ALA A 38 -21.44 -1.42 3.21
C ALA A 38 -22.83 -2.03 3.02
N PHE A 39 -22.91 -3.35 2.92
CA PHE A 39 -24.13 -4.14 2.82
C PHE A 39 -24.04 -5.34 3.75
N GLY A 40 -25.09 -5.64 4.48
CA GLY A 40 -25.06 -6.77 5.38
C GLY A 40 -26.07 -6.71 6.51
N ASP A 41 -25.68 -7.31 7.62
CA ASP A 41 -26.52 -7.51 8.78
C ASP A 41 -25.98 -6.74 10.03
N SER A 42 -26.32 -7.24 11.24
CA SER A 42 -25.91 -6.63 12.51
C SER A 42 -24.41 -6.56 12.73
N THR A 43 -23.61 -7.38 12.03
CA THR A 43 -22.17 -7.44 12.22
C THR A 43 -21.45 -6.17 11.76
N ILE A 44 -22.04 -5.42 10.82
CA ILE A 44 -21.46 -4.20 10.24
C ILE A 44 -22.46 -3.01 10.16
N ASP A 45 -23.68 -3.14 10.71
CA ASP A 45 -24.72 -2.08 10.74
C ASP A 45 -24.25 -0.88 11.58
N ALA A 46 -24.23 0.29 10.98
CA ALA A 46 -23.76 1.54 11.59
C ALA A 46 -24.83 2.29 12.42
N GLY A 47 -25.97 1.65 12.70
CA GLY A 47 -27.07 2.25 13.48
C GLY A 47 -28.33 2.54 12.66
N TRP A 48 -28.67 1.67 11.72
CA TRP A 48 -29.84 1.80 10.86
C TRP A 48 -31.15 1.89 11.68
N TRP A 49 -31.33 1.02 12.67
CA TRP A 49 -32.51 1.04 13.56
C TRP A 49 -32.60 2.30 14.42
N LYS A 50 -31.48 2.78 14.91
CA LYS A 50 -31.40 4.03 15.66
C LYS A 50 -31.89 5.21 14.79
N ALA A 51 -31.43 5.27 13.55
CA ALA A 51 -31.83 6.29 12.60
C ALA A 51 -33.34 6.19 12.26
N LEU A 52 -33.86 4.97 12.10
CA LEU A 52 -35.28 4.72 11.87
C LEU A 52 -36.15 5.24 13.04
N LEU A 53 -35.78 4.88 14.28
CA LEU A 53 -36.54 5.31 15.47
C LEU A 53 -36.47 6.83 15.66
N ALA A 54 -35.30 7.43 15.43
CA ALA A 54 -35.15 8.89 15.49
C ALA A 54 -36.01 9.62 14.46
N ALA A 55 -36.32 9.00 13.31
CA ALA A 55 -37.22 9.49 12.30
C ALA A 55 -38.73 9.21 12.60
N GLY A 56 -39.04 8.63 13.76
CA GLY A 56 -40.40 8.28 14.15
C GLY A 56 -40.91 6.94 13.63
N GLY A 57 -40.00 6.12 13.08
CA GLY A 57 -40.32 4.75 12.71
C GLY A 57 -40.27 3.76 13.89
N SER A 58 -40.50 2.47 13.63
CA SER A 58 -40.58 1.41 14.62
C SER A 58 -40.07 0.07 14.07
N THR A 59 -39.59 -0.81 14.93
CA THR A 59 -39.27 -2.21 14.60
C THR A 59 -40.49 -3.11 14.45
N GLY A 60 -41.72 -2.58 14.70
CA GLY A 60 -42.91 -3.39 14.83
C GLY A 60 -43.02 -4.18 16.13
N ASN A 61 -42.00 -4.13 16.98
CA ASN A 61 -41.96 -4.82 18.27
C ASN A 61 -41.66 -3.83 19.39
N ALA A 62 -42.61 -3.68 20.34
CA ALA A 62 -42.52 -2.68 21.40
C ALA A 62 -41.30 -2.92 22.33
N ASN A 63 -40.94 -4.17 22.62
CA ASN A 63 -39.79 -4.50 23.47
C ASN A 63 -38.46 -4.14 22.78
N LYS A 64 -38.34 -4.41 21.48
CA LYS A 64 -37.18 -4.00 20.68
C LYS A 64 -37.06 -2.47 20.65
N ASN A 65 -38.14 -1.77 20.36
CA ASN A 65 -38.15 -0.31 20.37
C ASN A 65 -37.72 0.27 21.70
N THR A 66 -38.17 -0.33 22.82
CA THR A 66 -37.77 0.08 24.17
C THR A 66 -36.29 -0.18 24.42
N ALA A 67 -35.77 -1.35 24.06
CA ALA A 67 -34.36 -1.70 24.23
C ALA A 67 -33.47 -0.74 23.43
N ILE A 68 -33.78 -0.49 22.15
CA ILE A 68 -33.03 0.43 21.30
C ILE A 68 -33.07 1.86 21.85
N SER A 69 -34.26 2.33 22.30
CA SER A 69 -34.43 3.68 22.85
C SER A 69 -33.61 3.86 24.14
N ASN A 70 -33.61 2.87 25.02
CA ASN A 70 -32.80 2.90 26.24
C ASN A 70 -31.30 2.87 25.93
N ALA A 71 -30.86 2.05 24.98
CA ALA A 71 -29.48 2.00 24.52
C ALA A 71 -29.03 3.37 23.95
N ILE A 72 -29.89 4.03 23.18
CA ILE A 72 -29.63 5.39 22.66
C ILE A 72 -29.52 6.38 23.81
N ALA A 73 -30.45 6.37 24.76
CA ALA A 73 -30.52 7.33 25.86
C ALA A 73 -29.33 7.21 26.81
N THR A 74 -28.80 6.01 27.01
CA THR A 74 -27.65 5.75 27.90
C THR A 74 -26.32 5.75 27.17
N GLY A 75 -26.30 5.84 25.84
CA GLY A 75 -25.13 5.68 25.00
C GLY A 75 -24.60 4.24 25.06
N THR A 76 -24.76 3.48 23.98
CA THR A 76 -24.16 2.14 23.95
C THR A 76 -22.67 2.24 23.72
N THR A 77 -21.94 1.31 24.28
CA THR A 77 -20.47 1.27 24.23
C THR A 77 -19.93 -0.07 23.77
N SER A 78 -20.78 -0.95 23.22
CA SER A 78 -20.41 -2.32 22.88
C SER A 78 -20.21 -2.57 21.38
N GLY A 79 -19.95 -1.53 20.60
CA GLY A 79 -19.80 -1.68 19.15
C GLY A 79 -21.12 -2.11 18.50
N GLN A 80 -22.23 -1.50 18.87
CA GLN A 80 -23.57 -1.93 18.49
C GLN A 80 -24.16 -1.12 17.35
N PRO A 81 -25.03 -1.73 16.51
CA PRO A 81 -25.72 -1.03 15.43
C PRO A 81 -26.50 0.20 15.86
N VAL A 82 -26.86 0.31 17.12
CA VAL A 82 -27.60 1.44 17.70
C VAL A 82 -26.74 2.39 18.52
N GLY A 83 -25.44 2.08 18.69
CA GLY A 83 -24.54 2.80 19.59
C GLY A 83 -24.15 4.18 19.12
N ALA A 84 -24.07 5.12 20.08
CA ALA A 84 -23.29 6.32 19.91
C ALA A 84 -22.02 6.17 20.78
N GLY A 85 -20.85 6.48 20.25
CA GLY A 85 -19.60 6.45 20.99
C GLY A 85 -18.72 5.22 20.77
N ASN A 86 -19.26 4.10 20.34
CA ASN A 86 -18.48 2.94 19.89
C ASN A 86 -18.79 2.64 18.44
N PRO A 87 -17.86 2.91 17.53
CA PRO A 87 -18.07 2.64 16.11
C PRO A 87 -18.06 1.13 15.83
N MET A 88 -18.82 0.73 14.82
CA MET A 88 -18.77 -0.60 14.23
C MET A 88 -17.51 -0.77 13.40
N SER A 89 -17.11 -2.02 13.15
CA SER A 89 -15.96 -2.33 12.27
C SER A 89 -16.06 -1.66 10.91
N SER A 90 -17.23 -1.58 10.32
CA SER A 90 -17.49 -0.84 9.08
C SER A 90 -17.17 0.66 9.18
N GLN A 91 -17.50 1.29 10.32
CA GLN A 91 -17.21 2.71 10.56
C GLN A 91 -15.73 2.95 10.84
N ILE A 92 -15.09 2.05 11.60
CA ILE A 92 -13.65 2.09 11.87
C ILE A 92 -12.87 1.93 10.55
N LEU A 93 -13.19 0.90 9.77
CA LEU A 93 -12.55 0.64 8.48
C LEU A 93 -12.71 1.82 7.52
N ALA A 94 -13.91 2.38 7.41
CA ALA A 94 -14.14 3.59 6.61
C ALA A 94 -13.23 4.74 7.05
N SER A 95 -13.10 4.98 8.37
CA SER A 95 -12.29 6.06 8.93
C SER A 95 -10.79 5.89 8.66
N LEU A 96 -10.28 4.65 8.63
CA LEU A 96 -8.87 4.35 8.28
C LEU A 96 -8.52 4.77 6.84
N PHE A 97 -9.52 4.86 5.96
CA PHE A 97 -9.39 5.39 4.60
C PHE A 97 -9.89 6.83 4.44
N GLY A 98 -10.14 7.55 5.54
CA GLY A 98 -10.62 8.92 5.50
C GLY A 98 -12.08 9.06 5.01
N GLN A 99 -12.85 7.98 5.07
CA GLN A 99 -14.26 7.92 4.66
C GLN A 99 -15.18 7.80 5.87
N THR A 100 -16.48 7.87 5.63
CA THR A 100 -17.54 7.65 6.63
C THR A 100 -18.47 6.54 6.20
N ALA A 101 -19.04 5.82 7.17
CA ALA A 101 -20.02 4.74 6.96
C ALA A 101 -21.30 5.02 7.80
N ASN A 102 -21.97 6.13 7.54
CA ASN A 102 -23.24 6.43 8.19
C ASN A 102 -24.39 5.56 7.63
N PRO A 103 -25.44 5.27 8.42
CA PRO A 103 -26.55 4.46 7.95
C PRO A 103 -27.22 5.05 6.71
N ALA A 104 -27.56 4.23 5.71
CA ALA A 104 -28.10 4.67 4.43
C ALA A 104 -29.51 5.30 4.53
N ASN A 105 -30.21 5.10 5.63
CA ASN A 105 -31.48 5.79 5.92
C ASN A 105 -31.28 7.19 6.54
N GLN A 106 -30.06 7.71 6.54
CA GLN A 106 -29.70 9.08 6.87
C GLN A 106 -29.19 9.82 5.62
N PRO A 107 -29.35 11.16 5.52
CA PRO A 107 -28.85 11.92 4.40
C PRO A 107 -27.33 11.70 4.19
N GLY A 108 -26.96 11.27 2.98
CA GLY A 108 -25.54 11.00 2.62
C GLY A 108 -24.98 9.72 3.23
N GLY A 109 -25.77 8.90 3.90
CA GLY A 109 -25.34 7.61 4.45
C GLY A 109 -25.11 6.57 3.35
N THR A 110 -24.11 5.72 3.56
CA THR A 110 -23.64 4.71 2.59
C THR A 110 -23.54 3.31 3.19
N ASN A 111 -23.83 3.16 4.47
CA ASN A 111 -23.93 1.85 5.11
C ASN A 111 -25.39 1.37 5.04
N TYR A 112 -25.66 0.43 4.14
CA TYR A 112 -26.98 -0.17 3.90
C TYR A 112 -27.26 -1.35 4.82
N ALA A 113 -26.29 -1.82 5.61
CA ALA A 113 -26.43 -2.95 6.50
C ALA A 113 -27.53 -2.71 7.54
N ILE A 114 -28.31 -3.75 7.81
CA ILE A 114 -29.46 -3.70 8.72
C ILE A 114 -29.40 -4.90 9.66
N ALA A 115 -29.34 -4.66 10.96
CA ALA A 115 -29.38 -5.73 11.95
C ALA A 115 -30.62 -6.64 11.78
N GLY A 116 -30.38 -7.94 11.63
CA GLY A 116 -31.43 -8.94 11.36
C GLY A 116 -31.65 -9.26 9.87
N ALA A 117 -30.92 -8.62 8.95
CA ALA A 117 -31.02 -8.91 7.53
C ALA A 117 -30.49 -10.31 7.21
N LEU A 118 -31.17 -11.01 6.30
CA LEU A 118 -30.72 -12.24 5.68
C LEU A 118 -29.90 -11.96 4.40
N ASP A 119 -29.21 -12.97 3.87
CA ASP A 119 -28.43 -12.89 2.63
C ASP A 119 -29.29 -12.54 1.43
N ALA A 120 -30.34 -13.32 1.22
CA ALA A 120 -31.31 -13.10 0.15
C ALA A 120 -32.74 -13.37 0.63
N ALA A 121 -33.65 -12.44 0.36
CA ALA A 121 -35.06 -12.67 0.62
C ALA A 121 -35.65 -13.59 -0.43
N SER A 122 -36.37 -14.64 -0.03
CA SER A 122 -37.30 -15.27 -0.93
C SER A 122 -38.61 -14.48 -0.93
N ALA A 123 -39.18 -14.23 -2.11
CA ALA A 123 -40.47 -13.56 -2.26
C ALA A 123 -41.60 -14.24 -1.50
N ALA A 124 -41.49 -15.55 -1.19
CA ALA A 124 -42.45 -16.33 -0.45
C ALA A 124 -42.46 -16.01 1.05
N ASN A 125 -41.39 -15.46 1.59
CA ASN A 125 -41.23 -15.27 3.03
C ASN A 125 -41.46 -13.83 3.49
N GLY A 126 -41.89 -12.94 2.64
CA GLY A 126 -42.37 -11.56 2.85
C GLY A 126 -41.68 -10.68 3.89
N ASN A 127 -41.01 -11.30 4.83
CA ASN A 127 -40.28 -10.66 5.89
C ASN A 127 -39.26 -11.63 6.46
N VAL A 128 -38.10 -11.52 5.96
CA VAL A 128 -37.00 -12.44 6.25
C VAL A 128 -35.97 -11.83 7.20
N GLY A 129 -36.31 -10.75 7.84
CA GLY A 129 -35.55 -10.28 8.96
C GLY A 129 -35.88 -11.14 10.16
N ASN A 130 -34.88 -11.88 10.58
CA ASN A 130 -34.78 -12.53 11.86
C ASN A 130 -36.10 -12.91 12.56
N LEU A 131 -36.16 -14.16 12.89
CA LEU A 131 -36.62 -14.85 14.09
C LEU A 131 -37.86 -14.32 14.83
N ASN A 132 -38.30 -13.12 14.69
CA ASN A 132 -39.41 -12.54 15.41
C ASN A 132 -40.24 -11.54 14.60
N ASN A 133 -40.49 -11.81 13.30
CA ASN A 133 -41.35 -10.95 12.47
C ASN A 133 -41.04 -9.45 12.61
N SER A 134 -39.79 -9.06 12.45
CA SER A 134 -39.42 -7.66 12.47
C SER A 134 -39.98 -6.98 11.22
N THR A 135 -41.13 -6.34 11.39
CA THR A 135 -41.65 -5.45 10.39
C THR A 135 -41.00 -4.08 10.56
N VAL A 136 -40.54 -3.48 9.47
CA VAL A 136 -40.11 -2.09 9.47
C VAL A 136 -41.35 -1.24 9.33
N VAL A 137 -41.70 -0.44 10.35
CA VAL A 137 -42.76 0.54 10.32
C VAL A 137 -42.15 1.92 10.10
N ASN A 138 -42.28 2.47 8.92
CA ASN A 138 -41.81 3.82 8.61
C ASN A 138 -42.65 4.89 9.30
N ALA A 139 -42.10 6.10 9.40
CA ALA A 139 -42.79 7.26 10.05
C ALA A 139 -44.21 7.56 9.50
N GLY A 140 -44.52 7.08 8.31
CA GLY A 140 -45.87 7.18 7.70
C GLY A 140 -46.78 5.98 7.98
N ASN A 141 -46.47 5.14 8.95
CA ASN A 141 -47.23 3.91 9.30
C ASN A 141 -47.33 2.87 8.16
N THR A 142 -46.37 2.90 7.21
CA THR A 142 -46.26 1.89 6.16
C THR A 142 -45.37 0.73 6.65
N ASN A 143 -45.91 -0.47 6.66
CA ASN A 143 -45.15 -1.67 6.96
C ASN A 143 -44.37 -2.11 5.72
N THR A 144 -43.07 -2.16 5.83
CA THR A 144 -42.19 -2.71 4.80
C THR A 144 -41.39 -3.91 5.39
N GLY A 145 -41.11 -4.90 4.57
CA GLY A 145 -40.21 -5.96 4.98
C GLY A 145 -38.78 -5.43 5.20
N LEU A 146 -38.00 -6.15 5.98
CA LEU A 146 -36.57 -5.88 6.16
C LEU A 146 -35.82 -6.24 4.87
N ALA A 147 -35.03 -5.29 4.33
CA ALA A 147 -34.25 -5.56 3.13
C ALA A 147 -33.13 -6.55 3.42
N SER A 148 -33.09 -7.68 2.68
CA SER A 148 -31.96 -8.60 2.69
C SER A 148 -30.71 -7.93 2.14
N THR A 149 -29.53 -8.52 2.36
CA THR A 149 -28.25 -8.02 1.82
C THR A 149 -28.28 -7.89 0.30
N ALA A 150 -28.85 -8.86 -0.41
CA ALA A 150 -29.05 -8.78 -1.86
C ALA A 150 -29.99 -7.63 -2.25
N GLN A 151 -31.06 -7.40 -1.48
CA GLN A 151 -31.97 -6.28 -1.72
C GLN A 151 -31.30 -4.92 -1.41
N GLN A 152 -30.44 -4.84 -0.40
CA GLN A 152 -29.66 -3.64 -0.09
C GLN A 152 -28.74 -3.26 -1.28
N ILE A 153 -28.07 -4.25 -1.89
CA ILE A 153 -27.26 -4.06 -3.11
C ILE A 153 -28.14 -3.53 -4.26
N ALA A 154 -29.32 -4.12 -4.47
CA ALA A 154 -30.24 -3.67 -5.50
C ALA A 154 -30.74 -2.23 -5.25
N ASN A 155 -31.05 -1.87 -4.00
CA ASN A 155 -31.46 -0.54 -3.61
C ASN A 155 -30.35 0.51 -3.85
N TYR A 156 -29.08 0.16 -3.52
CA TYR A 156 -27.93 1.00 -3.83
C TYR A 156 -27.78 1.23 -5.33
N LEU A 157 -27.82 0.17 -6.13
CA LEU A 157 -27.72 0.29 -7.58
C LEU A 157 -28.86 1.11 -8.18
N ALA A 158 -30.08 0.93 -7.69
CA ALA A 158 -31.21 1.77 -8.12
C ALA A 158 -30.99 3.24 -7.79
N ALA A 159 -30.51 3.55 -6.59
CA ALA A 159 -30.22 4.93 -6.15
C ALA A 159 -29.05 5.57 -6.92
N SER A 160 -28.10 4.76 -7.39
CA SER A 160 -26.91 5.21 -8.14
C SER A 160 -27.09 5.14 -9.67
N GLY A 161 -28.32 4.99 -10.16
CA GLY A 161 -28.61 4.91 -11.61
C GLY A 161 -28.06 3.65 -12.30
N GLY A 162 -27.97 2.55 -11.57
CA GLY A 162 -27.49 1.25 -12.07
C GLY A 162 -25.97 1.12 -12.16
N ARG A 163 -25.22 2.05 -11.58
CA ARG A 163 -23.75 2.06 -11.64
C ARG A 163 -23.13 2.07 -10.25
N ALA A 164 -22.19 1.17 -10.01
CA ALA A 164 -21.36 1.19 -8.84
C ALA A 164 -20.16 2.14 -9.03
N ASN A 165 -19.72 2.80 -7.96
CA ASN A 165 -18.55 3.66 -7.99
C ASN A 165 -17.26 2.82 -8.07
N PRO A 166 -16.47 2.88 -9.16
CA PRO A 166 -15.29 2.03 -9.32
C PRO A 166 -14.13 2.38 -8.38
N ASN A 167 -14.20 3.52 -7.70
CA ASN A 167 -13.19 4.00 -6.77
C ASN A 167 -13.69 3.94 -5.31
N ALA A 168 -14.79 3.27 -5.05
CA ALA A 168 -15.26 3.01 -3.68
C ALA A 168 -14.69 1.70 -3.13
N LEU A 169 -14.57 1.65 -1.80
CA LEU A 169 -14.40 0.41 -1.05
C LEU A 169 -15.77 -0.12 -0.65
N TYR A 170 -16.06 -1.35 -1.01
CA TYR A 170 -17.29 -2.06 -0.68
C TYR A 170 -17.02 -3.09 0.41
N LEU A 171 -17.90 -3.17 1.41
CA LEU A 171 -17.84 -4.16 2.48
C LEU A 171 -19.14 -4.97 2.49
N ILE A 172 -19.01 -6.29 2.46
CA ILE A 172 -20.12 -7.24 2.59
C ILE A 172 -19.92 -8.05 3.87
N GLY A 173 -20.87 -7.97 4.81
CA GLY A 173 -20.84 -8.74 6.04
C GLY A 173 -22.25 -9.27 6.35
N SER A 174 -22.49 -10.56 6.06
CA SER A 174 -23.79 -11.22 6.15
C SER A 174 -23.60 -12.71 6.37
N GLY A 175 -24.67 -13.42 6.78
CA GLY A 175 -24.72 -14.88 6.89
C GLY A 175 -25.14 -15.42 8.26
N GLY A 176 -24.86 -14.69 9.34
CA GLY A 176 -25.18 -15.16 10.69
C GLY A 176 -26.68 -15.37 10.94
N ASN A 177 -27.53 -14.55 10.31
CA ASN A 177 -28.98 -14.68 10.45
C ASN A 177 -29.55 -15.88 9.69
N GLU A 178 -28.95 -16.31 8.59
CA GLU A 178 -29.33 -17.51 7.85
C GLU A 178 -29.17 -18.74 8.71
N THR A 179 -28.07 -18.84 9.39
CA THR A 179 -27.76 -19.98 10.26
C THR A 179 -28.78 -20.08 11.37
N THR A 180 -29.04 -18.97 12.05
CA THR A 180 -30.07 -18.92 13.11
C THR A 180 -31.46 -19.21 12.56
N PHE A 181 -31.82 -18.66 11.39
CA PHE A 181 -33.09 -18.93 10.74
C PHE A 181 -33.25 -20.42 10.35
N ALA A 182 -32.18 -21.01 9.82
CA ALA A 182 -32.20 -22.41 9.44
C ALA A 182 -32.36 -23.34 10.64
N GLU A 183 -31.78 -23.00 11.79
CA GLU A 183 -31.90 -23.78 13.03
C GLU A 183 -33.27 -23.64 13.69
N ASP A 184 -33.84 -22.48 13.71
CA ASP A 184 -35.07 -22.16 14.42
C ASP A 184 -36.33 -22.40 13.55
N ASN A 185 -36.20 -22.59 12.26
CA ASN A 185 -37.34 -22.78 11.37
C ASN A 185 -37.90 -24.23 11.49
N PRO A 186 -39.13 -24.39 11.99
CA PRO A 186 -39.72 -25.72 12.17
C PRO A 186 -39.95 -26.48 10.88
N ALA A 187 -39.87 -25.83 9.71
CA ALA A 187 -39.94 -26.50 8.41
C ALA A 187 -38.66 -27.27 8.07
N PHE A 188 -37.51 -26.94 8.70
CA PHE A 188 -36.24 -27.61 8.48
C PHE A 188 -35.96 -28.62 9.58
N THR A 189 -36.53 -29.83 9.40
CA THR A 189 -36.46 -30.90 10.41
C THR A 189 -35.15 -31.70 10.35
N THR A 190 -34.38 -31.59 9.27
CA THR A 190 -33.12 -32.32 9.07
C THR A 190 -31.95 -31.36 8.81
N LEU A 191 -30.72 -31.82 9.15
CA LEU A 191 -29.49 -31.10 8.83
C LEU A 191 -29.37 -30.83 7.32
N ALA A 192 -29.72 -31.81 6.48
CA ALA A 192 -29.64 -31.66 5.02
C ALA A 192 -30.55 -30.54 4.49
N GLN A 193 -31.73 -30.32 5.08
CA GLN A 193 -32.62 -29.22 4.71
C GLN A 193 -32.02 -27.86 5.11
N ARG A 194 -31.42 -27.77 6.29
CA ARG A 194 -30.73 -26.57 6.76
C ARG A 194 -29.52 -26.22 5.88
N GLN A 195 -28.71 -27.22 5.57
CA GLN A 195 -27.56 -27.05 4.66
C GLN A 195 -28.00 -26.62 3.26
N ALA A 196 -29.05 -27.25 2.69
CA ALA A 196 -29.57 -26.84 1.38
C ALA A 196 -30.09 -25.38 1.37
N TYR A 197 -30.71 -24.95 2.47
CA TYR A 197 -31.12 -23.55 2.63
C TYR A 197 -29.93 -22.62 2.65
N ILE A 198 -28.91 -22.87 3.47
CA ILE A 198 -27.69 -22.05 3.57
C ILE A 198 -27.01 -21.95 2.19
N VAL A 199 -26.80 -23.06 1.50
CA VAL A 199 -26.21 -23.08 0.15
C VAL A 199 -27.01 -22.18 -0.82
N SER A 200 -28.34 -22.33 -0.83
CA SER A 200 -29.21 -21.53 -1.70
C SER A 200 -29.11 -20.01 -1.41
N GLN A 201 -29.09 -19.62 -0.14
CA GLN A 201 -28.99 -18.19 0.23
C GLN A 201 -27.61 -17.62 -0.11
N SER A 202 -26.54 -18.35 0.16
CA SER A 202 -25.18 -17.95 -0.20
C SER A 202 -24.99 -17.79 -1.71
N ASP A 203 -25.59 -18.69 -2.52
CA ASP A 203 -25.56 -18.57 -3.98
C ASP A 203 -26.30 -17.32 -4.50
N LEU A 204 -27.44 -17.01 -3.90
CA LEU A 204 -28.21 -15.80 -4.25
C LEU A 204 -27.47 -14.52 -3.85
N LEU A 205 -26.80 -14.50 -2.70
CA LEU A 205 -25.95 -13.40 -2.31
C LEU A 205 -24.76 -13.24 -3.26
N ALA A 206 -24.13 -14.35 -3.64
CA ALA A 206 -23.03 -14.33 -4.63
C ALA A 206 -23.49 -13.73 -5.97
N ALA A 207 -24.71 -14.06 -6.42
CA ALA A 207 -25.26 -13.46 -7.64
C ALA A 207 -25.50 -11.95 -7.52
N ALA A 208 -25.93 -11.47 -6.34
CA ALA A 208 -26.10 -10.04 -6.07
C ALA A 208 -24.73 -9.30 -6.07
N ILE A 209 -23.69 -9.90 -5.46
CA ILE A 209 -22.34 -9.35 -5.46
C ILE A 209 -21.75 -9.34 -6.89
N ALA A 210 -21.99 -10.38 -7.68
CA ALA A 210 -21.60 -10.41 -9.10
C ALA A 210 -22.27 -9.26 -9.89
N THR A 211 -23.55 -8.98 -9.60
CA THR A 211 -24.27 -7.85 -10.19
C THR A 211 -23.64 -6.50 -9.78
N LEU A 212 -23.23 -6.36 -8.51
CA LEU A 212 -22.53 -5.17 -8.02
C LEU A 212 -21.20 -4.96 -8.75
N GLN A 213 -20.40 -6.03 -8.93
CA GLN A 213 -19.16 -5.96 -9.70
C GLN A 213 -19.43 -5.61 -11.18
N ALA A 214 -20.41 -6.23 -11.81
CA ALA A 214 -20.78 -5.96 -13.19
C ALA A 214 -21.25 -4.50 -13.39
N ALA A 215 -21.84 -3.88 -12.35
CA ALA A 215 -22.21 -2.47 -12.32
C ALA A 215 -20.99 -1.53 -12.18
N GLY A 216 -19.77 -2.04 -11.88
CA GLY A 216 -18.53 -1.28 -11.82
C GLY A 216 -17.75 -1.34 -10.50
N ALA A 217 -18.24 -2.00 -9.46
CA ALA A 217 -17.49 -2.18 -8.21
C ALA A 217 -16.20 -2.96 -8.44
N ARG A 218 -15.09 -2.51 -7.84
CA ARG A 218 -13.76 -3.12 -8.02
C ARG A 218 -13.15 -3.66 -6.74
N TYR A 219 -13.36 -2.99 -5.62
CA TYR A 219 -12.74 -3.30 -4.35
C TYR A 219 -13.82 -3.74 -3.37
N ILE A 220 -14.02 -5.05 -3.27
CA ILE A 220 -15.12 -5.66 -2.53
C ILE A 220 -14.51 -6.57 -1.46
N VAL A 221 -14.61 -6.19 -0.20
CA VAL A 221 -14.29 -7.06 0.94
C VAL A 221 -15.52 -7.92 1.25
N VAL A 222 -15.34 -9.22 1.35
CA VAL A 222 -16.42 -10.16 1.70
C VAL A 222 -16.02 -10.92 2.95
N HIS A 223 -16.70 -10.66 4.06
CA HIS A 223 -16.50 -11.37 5.30
C HIS A 223 -16.93 -12.83 5.17
N GLY A 224 -16.12 -13.73 5.73
CA GLY A 224 -16.63 -15.02 6.17
C GLY A 224 -17.41 -14.83 7.46
N GLU A 225 -18.37 -15.69 7.71
CA GLU A 225 -19.20 -15.64 8.89
C GLU A 225 -18.36 -15.84 10.18
N SER A 226 -18.72 -15.12 11.24
CA SER A 226 -18.17 -15.37 12.57
C SER A 226 -18.75 -16.69 13.13
N PRO A 227 -17.95 -17.57 13.70
CA PRO A 227 -18.46 -18.81 14.25
C PRO A 227 -19.33 -18.54 15.47
N ASN A 228 -20.60 -18.95 15.42
CA ASN A 228 -21.51 -18.95 16.55
C ASN A 228 -21.42 -20.30 17.29
N ALA A 229 -21.57 -20.31 18.60
CA ALA A 229 -21.32 -21.48 19.45
C ALA A 229 -22.16 -22.73 19.10
N GLY A 230 -23.33 -22.58 18.48
CA GLY A 230 -24.23 -23.68 18.13
C GLY A 230 -24.17 -24.19 16.71
N SER A 231 -23.63 -23.40 15.77
CA SER A 231 -23.85 -23.58 14.32
C SER A 231 -22.59 -23.59 13.46
N GLN A 232 -21.43 -23.91 14.03
CA GLN A 232 -20.13 -23.83 13.34
C GLN A 232 -20.08 -24.58 12.00
N HIS A 233 -20.76 -25.71 11.86
CA HIS A 233 -20.81 -26.49 10.62
C HIS A 233 -21.71 -25.86 9.54
N LEU A 234 -22.68 -25.03 9.90
CA LEU A 234 -23.50 -24.25 8.94
C LEU A 234 -22.80 -22.96 8.53
N THR A 235 -22.19 -22.24 9.47
CA THR A 235 -21.41 -21.02 9.23
C THR A 235 -20.23 -21.29 8.28
N GLY A 236 -19.45 -22.34 8.53
CA GLY A 236 -18.38 -22.76 7.62
C GLY A 236 -18.86 -23.10 6.22
N LEU A 237 -20.04 -23.75 6.11
CA LEU A 237 -20.66 -24.08 4.82
C LEU A 237 -21.09 -22.82 4.06
N GLY A 238 -21.70 -21.84 4.75
CA GLY A 238 -22.10 -20.57 4.16
C GLY A 238 -20.92 -19.81 3.58
N THR A 239 -19.88 -19.61 4.36
CA THR A 239 -18.63 -18.95 3.90
C THR A 239 -18.02 -19.67 2.70
N GLN A 240 -17.87 -21.00 2.78
CA GLN A 240 -17.28 -21.79 1.70
C GLN A 240 -18.11 -21.71 0.42
N THR A 241 -19.44 -21.81 0.51
CA THR A 241 -20.34 -21.71 -0.64
C THR A 241 -20.26 -20.31 -1.26
N LEU A 242 -20.41 -19.25 -0.47
CA LEU A 242 -20.35 -17.88 -0.95
C LEU A 242 -19.05 -17.60 -1.72
N TRP A 243 -17.90 -17.91 -1.11
CA TRP A 243 -16.60 -17.62 -1.74
C TRP A 243 -16.32 -18.49 -2.96
N SER A 244 -16.70 -19.77 -2.95
CA SER A 244 -16.51 -20.63 -4.12
C SER A 244 -17.42 -20.23 -5.28
N THR A 245 -18.66 -19.82 -5.01
CA THR A 245 -19.60 -19.34 -6.04
C THR A 245 -19.18 -17.99 -6.60
N LEU A 246 -18.68 -17.05 -5.75
CA LEU A 246 -18.08 -15.80 -6.22
C LEU A 246 -16.90 -16.06 -7.16
N ALA A 247 -15.99 -16.95 -6.76
CA ALA A 247 -14.83 -17.31 -7.58
C ALA A 247 -15.25 -17.96 -8.91
N ALA A 248 -16.21 -18.88 -8.89
CA ALA A 248 -16.75 -19.52 -10.09
C ALA A 248 -17.41 -18.53 -11.06
N ASN A 249 -18.01 -17.47 -10.52
CA ASN A 249 -18.60 -16.38 -11.29
C ASN A 249 -17.57 -15.32 -11.75
N GLY A 250 -16.28 -15.52 -11.47
CA GLY A 250 -15.21 -14.58 -11.84
C GLY A 250 -15.22 -13.27 -11.04
N VAL A 251 -15.88 -13.23 -9.88
CA VAL A 251 -15.90 -12.07 -9.02
C VAL A 251 -14.54 -11.87 -8.36
N GLN A 252 -13.99 -10.67 -8.49
CA GLN A 252 -12.79 -10.27 -7.78
C GLN A 252 -13.18 -9.68 -6.42
N PHE A 253 -12.76 -10.30 -5.34
CA PHE A 253 -13.06 -9.83 -3.99
C PHE A 253 -11.91 -10.13 -3.03
N ILE A 254 -11.87 -9.44 -1.92
CA ILE A 254 -10.92 -9.61 -0.83
C ILE A 254 -11.61 -10.48 0.23
N PRO A 255 -11.22 -11.75 0.37
CA PRO A 255 -11.80 -12.61 1.39
C PRO A 255 -11.30 -12.22 2.77
N SER A 256 -12.21 -11.89 3.70
CA SER A 256 -11.87 -11.62 5.10
C SER A 256 -12.27 -12.83 5.96
N HIS A 257 -11.27 -13.59 6.42
CA HIS A 257 -11.51 -14.84 7.14
C HIS A 257 -11.75 -14.56 8.63
N VAL A 258 -12.91 -13.99 8.96
CA VAL A 258 -13.30 -13.60 10.33
C VAL A 258 -13.21 -14.79 11.31
N SER A 259 -13.53 -16.01 10.86
CA SER A 259 -13.40 -17.21 11.72
C SER A 259 -11.95 -17.47 12.15
N ALA A 260 -10.95 -17.19 11.32
CA ALA A 260 -9.54 -17.34 11.69
C ALA A 260 -9.11 -16.27 12.71
N LEU A 261 -9.55 -15.01 12.51
CA LEU A 261 -9.35 -13.94 13.48
C LEU A 261 -9.93 -14.31 14.86
N VAL A 262 -11.18 -14.80 14.88
CA VAL A 262 -11.84 -15.25 16.11
C VAL A 262 -11.09 -16.41 16.74
N ALA A 263 -10.66 -17.40 15.97
CA ALA A 263 -9.89 -18.54 16.47
C ALA A 263 -8.57 -18.09 17.09
N ALA A 264 -7.85 -17.14 16.47
CA ALA A 264 -6.61 -16.58 17.02
C ALA A 264 -6.87 -15.81 18.33
N ALA A 265 -7.93 -14.99 18.37
CA ALA A 265 -8.31 -14.24 19.56
C ALA A 265 -8.76 -15.15 20.72
N GLN A 266 -9.40 -16.28 20.41
CA GLN A 266 -9.79 -17.29 21.40
C GLN A 266 -8.60 -18.16 21.84
N TYR A 267 -7.65 -18.42 20.95
CA TYR A 267 -6.45 -19.20 21.25
C TYR A 267 -5.50 -18.46 22.21
N ASN A 268 -5.36 -17.14 22.04
CA ASN A 268 -4.53 -16.29 22.90
C ASN A 268 -5.26 -14.98 23.28
N PRO A 269 -6.32 -15.05 24.09
CA PRO A 269 -7.18 -13.91 24.38
C PRO A 269 -6.45 -12.75 25.06
N THR A 270 -5.46 -13.04 25.89
CA THR A 270 -4.68 -12.00 26.62
C THR A 270 -3.83 -11.15 25.68
N LEU A 271 -3.37 -11.71 24.56
CA LEU A 271 -2.64 -10.95 23.54
C LEU A 271 -3.51 -9.84 22.93
N PHE A 272 -4.80 -10.09 22.77
CA PHE A 272 -5.78 -9.15 22.24
C PHE A 272 -6.46 -8.30 23.33
N GLY A 273 -6.06 -8.45 24.59
CA GLY A 273 -6.63 -7.71 25.73
C GLY A 273 -7.92 -8.32 26.29
N PHE A 274 -8.33 -9.51 25.85
CA PHE A 274 -9.53 -10.18 26.33
C PHE A 274 -9.22 -10.96 27.60
N THR A 275 -9.60 -10.41 28.75
CA THR A 275 -9.33 -10.97 30.07
C THR A 275 -10.56 -11.53 30.77
N ALA A 276 -11.77 -11.18 30.32
CA ALA A 276 -13.00 -11.68 30.90
C ALA A 276 -13.23 -13.16 30.52
N GLY A 277 -13.28 -14.06 31.47
CA GLY A 277 -13.47 -15.50 31.25
C GLY A 277 -12.24 -16.18 30.61
N THR A 278 -11.03 -15.73 30.93
CA THR A 278 -9.78 -16.27 30.38
C THR A 278 -9.64 -17.78 30.59
N VAL A 279 -9.26 -18.46 29.52
CA VAL A 279 -8.82 -19.86 29.49
C VAL A 279 -7.31 -19.88 29.24
N ALA A 280 -6.65 -20.97 29.56
CA ALA A 280 -5.22 -21.13 29.33
C ALA A 280 -4.91 -20.98 27.83
N VAL A 281 -3.84 -20.24 27.52
CA VAL A 281 -3.33 -20.07 26.15
C VAL A 281 -3.12 -21.44 25.50
N GLY A 282 -3.53 -21.59 24.26
CA GLY A 282 -3.40 -22.85 23.50
C GLY A 282 -4.58 -23.81 23.63
N THR A 283 -5.64 -23.43 24.34
CA THR A 283 -6.86 -24.24 24.41
C THR A 283 -7.83 -23.78 23.32
N ALA A 284 -7.82 -24.45 22.17
CA ALA A 284 -8.67 -24.11 21.05
C ALA A 284 -10.16 -24.19 21.41
N GLY A 285 -10.95 -23.20 20.99
CA GLY A 285 -12.41 -23.21 21.08
C GLY A 285 -13.00 -22.86 22.46
N VAL A 286 -12.21 -22.44 23.45
CA VAL A 286 -12.67 -22.12 24.81
C VAL A 286 -12.25 -20.73 25.28
N GLY A 287 -11.85 -19.85 24.35
CA GLY A 287 -11.48 -18.48 24.70
C GLY A 287 -12.70 -17.61 24.91
N ASN A 288 -12.60 -16.76 25.87
CA ASN A 288 -13.48 -15.67 26.28
C ASN A 288 -14.88 -15.60 25.62
N THR A 289 -15.74 -16.54 25.99
CA THR A 289 -17.16 -16.57 25.62
C THR A 289 -18.03 -15.72 26.57
N THR A 290 -17.41 -15.05 27.55
CA THR A 290 -18.15 -14.23 28.51
C THR A 290 -18.56 -12.92 27.83
N SER A 291 -19.86 -12.77 27.60
CA SER A 291 -20.45 -11.56 27.02
C SER A 291 -20.13 -10.33 27.86
N ALA A 292 -19.83 -9.22 27.20
CA ALA A 292 -19.66 -7.92 27.87
C ALA A 292 -20.95 -7.43 28.51
N CYS A 293 -22.09 -7.88 28.01
CA CYS A 293 -23.43 -7.48 28.45
C CYS A 293 -24.13 -8.56 29.24
N ILE A 294 -24.98 -8.12 30.16
CA ILE A 294 -25.88 -8.94 30.98
C ILE A 294 -27.30 -8.58 30.59
N ASP A 295 -28.16 -9.61 30.48
CA ASP A 295 -29.56 -9.44 30.22
C ASP A 295 -30.38 -8.99 31.46
N PRO A 296 -31.65 -8.60 31.32
CA PRO A 296 -32.50 -8.23 32.46
C PRO A 296 -32.70 -9.32 33.52
N ALA A 297 -32.44 -10.59 33.18
CA ALA A 297 -32.52 -11.69 34.13
C ALA A 297 -31.22 -11.93 34.92
N GLY A 298 -30.17 -11.14 34.63
CA GLY A 298 -28.85 -11.26 35.26
C GLY A 298 -27.97 -12.33 34.66
N LEU A 299 -28.31 -12.84 33.47
CA LEU A 299 -27.56 -13.84 32.73
C LEU A 299 -26.71 -13.18 31.61
N PRO A 300 -25.69 -13.86 31.06
CA PRO A 300 -25.02 -13.37 29.86
C PRO A 300 -26.03 -13.04 28.78
N ALA A 301 -25.94 -11.85 28.18
CA ALA A 301 -26.86 -11.43 27.14
C ALA A 301 -26.72 -12.35 25.91
N THR A 302 -27.85 -12.70 25.32
CA THR A 302 -27.96 -13.46 24.07
C THR A 302 -28.63 -12.58 23.02
N GLY A 303 -28.19 -12.57 21.78
CA GLY A 303 -28.78 -11.92 20.62
C GLY A 303 -29.25 -10.44 20.75
N TRP A 304 -29.51 -9.99 21.96
CA TRP A 304 -29.97 -8.65 22.31
C TRP A 304 -28.87 -7.76 22.91
N GLY A 305 -27.67 -8.31 23.16
CA GLY A 305 -26.53 -7.57 23.68
C GLY A 305 -26.11 -6.42 22.79
N GLN A 306 -26.44 -6.48 21.50
CA GLN A 306 -26.22 -5.40 20.57
C GLN A 306 -26.92 -4.07 20.96
N TRP A 307 -27.88 -4.08 21.88
CA TRP A 307 -28.52 -2.92 22.46
C TRP A 307 -28.21 -2.74 23.94
N CYS A 308 -27.08 -3.21 24.36
CA CYS A 308 -26.59 -3.09 25.73
C CYS A 308 -26.41 -1.61 26.10
N ALA A 309 -27.04 -1.21 27.20
CA ALA A 309 -26.91 0.14 27.73
C ALA A 309 -25.50 0.40 28.29
N ASN A 310 -24.99 1.62 28.12
CA ASN A 310 -23.69 2.03 28.65
C ASN A 310 -23.76 2.32 30.15
N THR A 311 -24.12 1.33 30.94
CA THR A 311 -24.19 1.39 32.41
C THR A 311 -23.94 0.02 33.01
N THR A 312 -23.34 -0.02 34.18
CA THR A 312 -23.21 -1.23 35.02
C THR A 312 -24.37 -1.40 35.99
N THR A 313 -25.33 -0.48 36.00
CA THR A 313 -26.50 -0.57 36.88
C THR A 313 -27.45 -1.64 36.35
N PRO A 314 -27.77 -2.69 37.13
CA PRO A 314 -28.73 -3.71 36.73
C PRO A 314 -30.09 -3.12 36.35
N SER A 315 -30.67 -3.66 35.30
CA SER A 315 -31.99 -3.26 34.79
C SER A 315 -32.86 -4.49 34.55
N ALA A 316 -34.11 -4.37 34.89
CA ALA A 316 -35.13 -5.39 34.61
C ALA A 316 -35.71 -5.28 33.19
N THR A 317 -35.31 -4.28 32.39
CA THR A 317 -35.95 -3.98 31.10
C THR A 317 -34.99 -3.91 29.91
N TYR A 318 -33.70 -3.81 30.14
CA TYR A 318 -32.69 -3.76 29.07
C TYR A 318 -31.36 -4.39 29.51
N ALA A 319 -30.58 -4.84 28.55
CA ALA A 319 -29.21 -5.35 28.79
C ALA A 319 -28.28 -4.21 29.22
N TYR A 320 -27.35 -4.52 30.11
CA TYR A 320 -26.40 -3.58 30.73
C TYR A 320 -25.00 -4.20 30.80
N LEU A 321 -23.96 -3.37 30.98
CA LEU A 321 -22.59 -3.83 31.02
C LEU A 321 -22.29 -4.65 32.29
N ARG A 322 -21.56 -5.75 32.11
CA ARG A 322 -21.04 -6.59 33.21
C ARG A 322 -20.08 -5.83 34.10
N SER A 323 -19.22 -5.01 33.52
CA SER A 323 -18.27 -4.12 34.20
C SER A 323 -18.00 -2.89 33.33
N ALA A 324 -17.42 -1.84 33.92
CA ALA A 324 -17.15 -0.59 33.18
C ALA A 324 -16.22 -0.76 31.99
N ASN A 325 -15.35 -1.76 31.99
CA ASN A 325 -14.40 -2.06 30.92
C ASN A 325 -14.74 -3.35 30.14
N ALA A 326 -15.94 -3.90 30.33
CA ALA A 326 -16.32 -5.19 29.73
C ALA A 326 -16.16 -5.21 28.20
N GLN A 327 -16.41 -4.08 27.54
CA GLN A 327 -16.33 -3.95 26.09
C GLN A 327 -14.92 -3.96 25.53
N GLN A 328 -13.92 -3.65 26.36
CA GLN A 328 -12.50 -3.71 26.03
C GLN A 328 -11.87 -5.04 26.42
N THR A 329 -12.52 -5.80 27.33
CA THR A 329 -11.96 -7.02 27.91
C THR A 329 -12.70 -8.30 27.51
N SER A 330 -13.82 -8.19 26.79
CA SER A 330 -14.55 -9.30 26.19
C SER A 330 -14.44 -9.23 24.66
N LEU A 331 -14.35 -10.37 23.99
CA LEU A 331 -14.41 -10.45 22.53
C LEU A 331 -15.82 -10.12 22.02
N TYR A 332 -16.83 -10.60 22.72
CA TYR A 332 -18.24 -10.48 22.34
C TYR A 332 -19.02 -9.55 23.25
N ALA A 333 -20.00 -8.85 22.70
CA ALA A 333 -21.00 -8.10 23.45
C ALA A 333 -22.09 -9.01 24.03
N ASP A 334 -22.52 -9.96 23.25
CA ASP A 334 -23.48 -11.02 23.58
C ASP A 334 -22.93 -12.38 23.13
N ASP A 335 -23.76 -13.31 22.72
CA ASP A 335 -23.35 -14.62 22.21
C ASP A 335 -22.99 -14.64 20.70
N GLN A 336 -23.17 -13.53 19.98
CA GLN A 336 -23.02 -13.46 18.52
C GLN A 336 -22.24 -12.25 18.03
N HIS A 337 -22.43 -11.08 18.67
CA HIS A 337 -21.90 -9.80 18.19
C HIS A 337 -20.62 -9.40 18.90
N PHE A 338 -19.67 -8.90 18.16
CA PHE A 338 -18.42 -8.40 18.73
C PHE A 338 -18.64 -7.21 19.68
N SER A 339 -17.87 -7.18 20.74
CA SER A 339 -17.72 -6.00 21.60
C SER A 339 -17.05 -4.84 20.84
N ALA A 340 -16.90 -3.69 21.48
CA ALA A 340 -16.14 -2.57 20.89
C ALA A 340 -14.71 -2.97 20.52
N ALA A 341 -14.00 -3.72 21.37
CA ALA A 341 -12.66 -4.23 21.07
C ALA A 341 -12.68 -5.29 19.96
N GLY A 342 -13.70 -6.14 19.91
CA GLY A 342 -13.91 -7.11 18.84
C GLY A 342 -14.14 -6.42 17.50
N GLN A 343 -14.92 -5.35 17.45
CA GLN A 343 -15.13 -4.54 16.24
C GLN A 343 -13.84 -3.88 15.75
N LEU A 344 -12.99 -3.42 16.69
CA LEU A 344 -11.70 -2.83 16.35
C LEU A 344 -10.76 -3.86 15.69
N ILE A 345 -10.58 -5.05 16.30
CA ILE A 345 -9.68 -6.06 15.73
C ILE A 345 -10.16 -6.55 14.36
N GLN A 346 -11.48 -6.59 14.12
CA GLN A 346 -12.02 -6.94 12.80
C GLN A 346 -11.70 -5.85 11.76
N ALA A 347 -11.88 -4.58 12.10
CA ALA A 347 -11.56 -3.48 11.19
C ALA A 347 -10.06 -3.43 10.86
N ASP A 348 -9.19 -3.63 11.86
CA ASP A 348 -7.75 -3.66 11.67
C ASP A 348 -7.32 -4.86 10.80
N TYR A 349 -7.96 -6.01 10.97
CA TYR A 349 -7.73 -7.18 10.14
C TYR A 349 -8.11 -6.90 8.68
N ASP A 350 -9.31 -6.39 8.42
CA ASP A 350 -9.76 -6.01 7.07
C ASP A 350 -8.81 -4.99 6.42
N TYR A 351 -8.42 -3.97 7.20
CA TYR A 351 -7.48 -2.95 6.74
C TYR A 351 -6.14 -3.57 6.34
N SER A 352 -5.63 -4.51 7.13
CA SER A 352 -4.38 -5.19 6.84
C SER A 352 -4.40 -5.98 5.53
N LEU A 353 -5.53 -6.63 5.20
CA LEU A 353 -5.71 -7.35 3.94
C LEU A 353 -5.70 -6.40 2.73
N ILE A 354 -6.34 -5.24 2.88
CA ILE A 354 -6.47 -4.25 1.80
C ILE A 354 -5.13 -3.59 1.48
N VAL A 355 -4.34 -3.23 2.51
CA VAL A 355 -3.10 -2.48 2.30
C VAL A 355 -1.88 -3.35 2.01
N ALA A 356 -1.86 -4.60 2.47
CA ALA A 356 -0.71 -5.48 2.34
C ALA A 356 -0.17 -5.65 0.91
N PRO A 357 -0.99 -5.87 -0.14
CA PRO A 357 -0.47 -5.96 -1.49
C PRO A 357 0.20 -4.67 -1.97
N SER A 358 -0.33 -3.50 -1.57
CA SER A 358 0.28 -2.21 -1.91
C SER A 358 1.64 -2.03 -1.21
N GLU A 359 1.79 -2.48 0.05
CA GLU A 359 3.08 -2.51 0.75
C GLU A 359 4.08 -3.39 0.00
N MET A 360 3.67 -4.59 -0.42
CA MET A 360 4.54 -5.50 -1.18
C MET A 360 4.92 -4.96 -2.55
N SER A 361 4.21 -3.97 -3.10
CA SER A 361 4.57 -3.36 -4.38
C SER A 361 5.91 -2.61 -4.35
N TYR A 362 6.35 -2.15 -3.18
CA TYR A 362 7.64 -1.48 -3.01
C TYR A 362 8.84 -2.40 -3.27
N LEU A 363 8.69 -3.72 -3.12
CA LEU A 363 9.74 -4.69 -3.44
C LEU A 363 10.16 -4.57 -4.92
N ALA A 364 9.25 -4.16 -5.81
CA ALA A 364 9.55 -3.96 -7.22
C ALA A 364 9.92 -2.50 -7.57
N GLU A 365 9.60 -1.52 -6.73
CA GLU A 365 9.95 -0.10 -6.98
C GLU A 365 11.33 0.26 -6.41
N ALA A 366 11.74 -0.26 -5.27
CA ALA A 366 13.03 0.04 -4.66
C ALA A 366 14.23 -0.34 -5.57
N PRO A 367 14.25 -1.49 -6.26
CA PRO A 367 15.33 -1.83 -7.19
C PRO A 367 15.49 -0.85 -8.36
N VAL A 368 14.42 -0.20 -8.81
CA VAL A 368 14.51 0.83 -9.86
C VAL A 368 15.41 1.97 -9.42
N LYS A 369 15.32 2.37 -8.14
CA LYS A 369 16.11 3.49 -7.59
C LYS A 369 17.56 3.08 -7.33
N THR A 370 17.80 1.91 -6.75
CA THR A 370 19.16 1.41 -6.52
C THR A 370 19.91 1.17 -7.83
N ARG A 371 19.26 0.64 -8.84
CA ARG A 371 19.86 0.44 -10.17
C ARG A 371 20.15 1.77 -10.87
N THR A 372 19.28 2.77 -10.72
CA THR A 372 19.52 4.11 -11.27
C THR A 372 20.78 4.73 -10.65
N ALA A 373 21.04 4.52 -9.34
CA ALA A 373 22.26 4.98 -8.69
C ALA A 373 23.52 4.29 -9.27
N VAL A 374 23.45 2.98 -9.58
CA VAL A 374 24.54 2.26 -10.29
C VAL A 374 24.80 2.87 -11.66
N VAL A 375 23.76 3.11 -12.45
CA VAL A 375 23.88 3.72 -13.79
C VAL A 375 24.54 5.10 -13.69
N ASN A 376 24.07 5.95 -12.78
CA ASN A 376 24.63 7.29 -12.56
C ASN A 376 26.11 7.21 -12.14
N SER A 377 26.46 6.27 -11.27
CA SER A 377 27.85 6.04 -10.84
C SER A 377 28.78 5.71 -12.02
N ILE A 378 28.32 4.87 -12.95
CA ILE A 378 29.08 4.53 -14.16
C ILE A 378 29.16 5.72 -15.12
N LEU A 379 28.06 6.47 -15.34
CA LEU A 379 28.05 7.66 -16.20
C LEU A 379 29.00 8.76 -15.66
N GLU A 380 28.98 9.02 -14.34
CA GLU A 380 29.92 9.97 -13.72
C GLU A 380 31.36 9.50 -13.90
N GLN A 381 31.65 8.22 -13.69
CA GLN A 381 32.98 7.64 -13.91
C GLN A 381 33.44 7.80 -15.37
N ILE A 382 32.58 7.53 -16.34
CA ILE A 382 32.88 7.74 -17.76
C ILE A 382 33.21 9.21 -18.02
N SER A 383 32.40 10.13 -17.54
CA SER A 383 32.57 11.58 -17.71
C SER A 383 33.94 12.08 -17.18
N ILE A 384 34.38 11.58 -16.03
CA ILE A 384 35.65 11.92 -15.42
C ILE A 384 36.82 11.30 -16.21
N SER A 385 36.64 10.08 -16.65
CA SER A 385 37.68 9.28 -17.28
C SER A 385 37.92 9.62 -18.76
N ALA A 386 36.91 9.93 -19.51
CA ALA A 386 37.02 10.17 -20.97
C ALA A 386 37.89 11.37 -21.34
N ARG A 387 38.18 12.27 -20.39
CA ARG A 387 38.89 13.53 -20.62
C ARG A 387 40.43 13.42 -20.59
N GLN A 388 41.01 12.35 -20.10
CA GLN A 388 42.45 12.28 -19.80
C GLN A 388 43.17 11.04 -20.32
N ARG A 389 42.63 10.31 -21.32
CA ARG A 389 43.13 8.98 -21.64
C ARG A 389 43.92 8.92 -22.93
N ALA A 390 45.15 8.45 -22.77
CA ALA A 390 45.91 7.93 -23.92
C ALA A 390 45.40 6.53 -24.29
N VAL A 391 45.40 6.21 -25.58
CA VAL A 391 45.09 4.87 -26.08
C VAL A 391 46.00 3.86 -25.41
N GLY A 392 45.46 2.72 -25.00
CA GLY A 392 46.21 1.66 -24.31
C GLY A 392 46.20 1.79 -22.78
N THR A 393 45.52 2.80 -22.20
CA THR A 393 45.49 2.95 -20.74
C THR A 393 44.33 2.19 -20.11
N TYR A 394 44.56 1.64 -18.92
CA TYR A 394 43.59 1.03 -18.03
C TYR A 394 43.33 1.94 -16.82
N ASN A 395 42.09 1.98 -16.33
CA ASN A 395 41.79 2.54 -15.03
C ASN A 395 41.02 1.54 -14.19
N ALA A 396 41.33 1.52 -12.91
CA ALA A 396 40.48 0.90 -11.89
C ALA A 396 39.76 1.99 -11.10
N TRP A 397 38.53 1.78 -10.76
CA TRP A 397 37.76 2.75 -10.02
C TRP A 397 36.80 2.11 -9.03
N ILE A 398 36.42 2.87 -8.01
CA ILE A 398 35.42 2.51 -7.02
C ILE A 398 34.61 3.74 -6.64
N THR A 399 33.33 3.55 -6.41
CA THR A 399 32.41 4.59 -5.95
C THR A 399 31.44 4.05 -4.93
N GLY A 400 31.03 4.90 -3.99
CA GLY A 400 29.95 4.65 -3.04
C GLY A 400 28.90 5.74 -3.13
N ASP A 401 27.64 5.35 -3.27
CA ASP A 401 26.46 6.21 -3.22
C ASP A 401 25.64 5.89 -1.97
N LEU A 402 25.13 6.92 -1.30
CA LEU A 402 24.23 6.82 -0.18
C LEU A 402 23.13 7.88 -0.33
N SER A 403 21.90 7.43 -0.26
CA SER A 403 20.75 8.33 -0.42
C SER A 403 19.68 8.15 0.65
N SER A 404 18.84 9.16 0.80
CA SER A 404 17.58 9.12 1.56
C SER A 404 16.44 9.05 0.55
N LEU A 405 15.67 7.99 0.62
CA LEU A 405 14.57 7.71 -0.30
C LEU A 405 13.26 7.60 0.50
N LYS A 406 12.22 8.28 0.05
CA LYS A 406 10.87 8.09 0.53
C LYS A 406 9.94 7.95 -0.68
N MET A 407 9.16 6.86 -0.70
CA MET A 407 8.18 6.58 -1.74
C MET A 407 6.78 6.45 -1.13
N GLY A 408 5.75 6.83 -1.89
CA GLY A 408 4.37 6.83 -1.43
C GLY A 408 4.06 7.98 -0.48
N ASN A 409 2.89 8.46 -0.48
CA ASN A 409 2.34 9.43 0.48
C ASN A 409 0.89 9.75 0.10
N SER A 410 -0.07 8.94 0.51
CA SER A 410 -1.46 9.32 0.35
C SER A 410 -2.30 8.72 1.47
N ASN A 411 -3.40 9.38 1.78
CA ASN A 411 -4.33 8.94 2.82
C ASN A 411 -4.77 7.49 2.58
N GLY A 412 -4.49 6.62 3.55
CA GLY A 412 -4.84 5.21 3.50
C GLY A 412 -3.91 4.29 2.70
N PHE A 413 -2.83 4.84 2.09
CA PHE A 413 -1.82 4.03 1.41
C PHE A 413 -0.45 4.12 2.09
N PRO A 414 0.34 3.02 2.05
CA PRO A 414 1.62 2.95 2.74
C PRO A 414 2.62 3.98 2.24
N THR A 415 3.48 4.44 3.14
CA THR A 415 4.69 5.19 2.82
C THR A 415 5.90 4.30 3.10
N ASP A 416 6.92 4.45 2.26
CA ASP A 416 8.12 3.65 2.34
C ASP A 416 9.37 4.56 2.43
N PRO A 417 9.81 4.97 3.63
CA PRO A 417 11.07 5.67 3.82
C PRO A 417 12.22 4.66 3.99
N GLY A 418 13.36 4.98 3.37
CA GLY A 418 14.55 4.15 3.46
C GLY A 418 15.85 4.85 3.10
N THR A 419 16.95 4.13 3.25
CA THR A 419 18.32 4.63 3.01
C THR A 419 19.06 3.67 2.08
N PRO A 420 18.86 3.75 0.75
CA PRO A 420 19.63 2.98 -0.20
C PRO A 420 21.12 3.32 -0.15
N GLY A 421 21.96 2.29 -0.17
CA GLY A 421 23.39 2.41 -0.32
C GLY A 421 23.91 1.49 -1.43
N VAL A 422 24.80 1.97 -2.28
CA VAL A 422 25.38 1.23 -3.40
C VAL A 422 26.87 1.43 -3.44
N VAL A 423 27.61 0.36 -3.63
CA VAL A 423 29.05 0.39 -3.95
C VAL A 423 29.24 -0.22 -5.34
N THR A 424 29.94 0.48 -6.21
CA THR A 424 30.27 0.02 -7.55
C THR A 424 31.77 0.10 -7.77
N ALA A 425 32.37 -0.94 -8.30
CA ALA A 425 33.80 -0.99 -8.63
C ALA A 425 33.99 -1.54 -10.05
N GLY A 426 34.90 -0.99 -10.79
CA GLY A 426 35.08 -1.37 -12.18
C GLY A 426 36.49 -1.12 -12.72
N VAL A 427 36.67 -1.61 -13.92
CA VAL A 427 37.87 -1.38 -14.74
C VAL A 427 37.43 -0.97 -16.13
N ASP A 428 38.10 0.00 -16.71
CA ASP A 428 37.89 0.41 -18.07
C ASP A 428 39.19 0.57 -18.88
N TYR A 429 39.08 0.53 -20.19
CA TYR A 429 40.19 0.50 -21.12
C TYR A 429 39.90 1.42 -22.32
N ALA A 430 40.82 2.37 -22.57
CA ALA A 430 40.84 3.19 -23.76
C ALA A 430 41.48 2.43 -24.92
N PHE A 431 40.67 1.71 -25.72
CA PHE A 431 41.16 0.82 -26.75
C PHE A 431 41.44 1.51 -28.09
N ALA A 432 40.87 2.64 -28.33
CA ALA A 432 41.04 3.44 -29.54
C ALA A 432 40.89 4.96 -29.25
N PRO A 433 41.31 5.86 -30.12
CA PRO A 433 41.06 7.28 -29.93
C PRO A 433 39.56 7.51 -29.73
N ASN A 434 39.21 8.24 -28.69
CA ASN A 434 37.83 8.59 -28.32
C ASN A 434 36.94 7.45 -27.85
N TRP A 435 37.43 6.21 -27.76
CA TRP A 435 36.64 5.04 -27.37
C TRP A 435 37.13 4.43 -26.05
N LEU A 436 36.15 4.13 -25.21
CA LEU A 436 36.31 3.46 -23.91
C LEU A 436 35.37 2.27 -23.82
N VAL A 437 35.85 1.19 -23.25
CA VAL A 437 35.01 0.05 -22.81
C VAL A 437 35.33 -0.29 -21.36
N GLY A 438 34.35 -0.77 -20.61
CA GLY A 438 34.58 -1.16 -19.23
C GLY A 438 33.57 -2.19 -18.73
N ALA A 439 33.94 -2.73 -17.59
CA ALA A 439 33.06 -3.61 -16.81
C ALA A 439 33.09 -3.22 -15.33
N ALA A 440 31.99 -3.41 -14.66
CA ALA A 440 31.87 -3.12 -13.24
C ALA A 440 31.01 -4.16 -12.52
N VAL A 441 31.27 -4.33 -11.25
CA VAL A 441 30.43 -5.06 -10.30
C VAL A 441 29.83 -4.07 -9.32
N SER A 442 28.58 -4.31 -8.88
CA SER A 442 27.94 -3.48 -7.89
C SER A 442 27.25 -4.31 -6.81
N VAL A 443 27.24 -3.76 -5.61
CA VAL A 443 26.51 -4.29 -4.46
C VAL A 443 25.66 -3.16 -3.92
N GLY A 444 24.34 -3.38 -3.90
CA GLY A 444 23.37 -2.45 -3.35
C GLY A 444 22.65 -3.07 -2.15
N THR A 445 22.34 -2.26 -1.17
CA THR A 445 21.48 -2.63 -0.05
C THR A 445 20.52 -1.49 0.26
N THR A 446 19.29 -1.82 0.57
CA THR A 446 18.34 -0.84 1.08
C THR A 446 17.45 -1.50 2.14
N THR A 447 17.12 -0.75 3.16
CA THR A 447 16.06 -1.10 4.11
C THR A 447 15.01 -0.02 4.04
N GLN A 448 13.78 -0.43 3.77
CA GLN A 448 12.63 0.44 3.59
C GLN A 448 11.58 0.07 4.64
N SER A 449 11.01 1.07 5.31
CA SER A 449 10.00 0.87 6.36
C SER A 449 8.60 0.99 5.81
N PHE A 450 7.71 0.08 6.21
CA PHE A 450 6.27 0.17 5.89
C PHE A 450 5.55 1.14 6.82
N SER A 451 4.45 1.72 6.37
CA SER A 451 3.69 2.74 7.12
C SER A 451 3.01 2.20 8.37
N LEU A 452 2.58 0.95 8.36
CA LEU A 452 1.98 0.28 9.53
C LEU A 452 3.01 -0.28 10.50
N GLY A 453 4.29 -0.26 10.13
CA GLY A 453 5.41 -0.82 10.88
C GLY A 453 6.04 -2.02 10.18
N GLY A 454 7.23 -2.39 10.65
CA GLY A 454 8.07 -3.36 9.96
C GLY A 454 8.85 -2.74 8.80
N ASN A 455 9.46 -3.57 7.99
CA ASN A 455 10.31 -3.16 6.88
C ASN A 455 10.57 -4.32 5.92
N PHE A 456 11.17 -4.01 4.78
CA PHE A 456 11.89 -5.01 4.01
C PHE A 456 13.34 -4.58 3.80
N ARG A 457 14.23 -5.55 3.71
CA ARG A 457 15.62 -5.37 3.29
C ARG A 457 15.80 -6.00 1.91
N GLN A 458 16.34 -5.21 0.99
CA GLN A 458 16.74 -5.66 -0.35
C GLN A 458 18.25 -5.65 -0.46
N ASN A 459 18.85 -6.72 -0.98
CA ASN A 459 20.22 -6.76 -1.41
C ASN A 459 20.27 -7.04 -2.92
N GLU A 460 21.14 -6.35 -3.64
CA GLU A 460 21.37 -6.52 -5.06
C GLU A 460 22.85 -6.78 -5.34
N TYR A 461 23.14 -7.78 -6.15
CA TYR A 461 24.47 -8.07 -6.65
C TYR A 461 24.41 -8.06 -8.18
N ALA A 462 25.20 -7.18 -8.82
CA ALA A 462 25.09 -7.02 -10.25
C ALA A 462 26.42 -6.92 -10.97
N VAL A 463 26.38 -7.30 -12.24
CA VAL A 463 27.45 -7.10 -13.21
C VAL A 463 27.00 -6.11 -14.28
N ASN A 464 27.90 -5.23 -14.70
CA ASN A 464 27.62 -4.19 -15.69
C ASN A 464 28.74 -4.17 -16.71
N ALA A 465 28.39 -3.91 -17.98
CA ALA A 465 29.31 -3.62 -19.06
C ALA A 465 28.95 -2.28 -19.68
N TYR A 466 29.93 -1.51 -20.10
CA TYR A 466 29.70 -0.21 -20.68
C TYR A 466 30.69 0.12 -21.79
N ALA A 467 30.25 1.02 -22.68
CA ALA A 467 31.09 1.61 -23.70
C ALA A 467 30.78 3.10 -23.81
N ALA A 468 31.81 3.89 -24.10
CA ALA A 468 31.71 5.32 -24.26
C ALA A 468 32.49 5.82 -25.47
N TYR A 469 31.96 6.87 -26.12
CA TYR A 469 32.59 7.58 -27.20
C TYR A 469 32.60 9.08 -26.92
N ALA A 470 33.77 9.74 -27.08
CA ALA A 470 33.90 11.17 -26.96
C ALA A 470 34.77 11.72 -28.09
N GLY A 471 34.17 12.06 -29.22
CA GLY A 471 34.86 12.58 -30.42
C GLY A 471 34.44 14.01 -30.78
N GLY A 472 35.35 14.96 -30.57
CA GLY A 472 35.05 16.37 -30.76
C GLY A 472 33.98 16.86 -29.77
N PRO A 473 32.91 17.56 -30.25
CA PRO A 473 31.85 18.02 -29.34
C PRO A 473 30.81 16.92 -29.02
N LEU A 474 30.74 15.86 -29.82
CA LEU A 474 29.77 14.77 -29.66
C LEU A 474 30.32 13.68 -28.73
N TRP A 475 29.45 13.17 -27.87
CA TRP A 475 29.72 12.03 -27.02
C TRP A 475 28.48 11.15 -26.88
N PHE A 476 28.68 9.88 -26.63
CA PHE A 476 27.60 8.97 -26.23
C PHE A 476 28.13 7.83 -25.34
N ASP A 477 27.27 7.36 -24.44
CA ASP A 477 27.54 6.31 -23.48
C ASP A 477 26.44 5.26 -23.53
N VAL A 478 26.81 3.98 -23.38
CA VAL A 478 25.86 2.88 -23.27
C VAL A 478 26.28 1.97 -22.12
N ILE A 479 25.30 1.48 -21.35
CA ILE A 479 25.51 0.61 -20.20
C ILE A 479 24.47 -0.52 -20.25
N GLY A 480 24.92 -1.76 -20.11
CA GLY A 480 24.04 -2.92 -19.89
C GLY A 480 24.36 -3.55 -18.54
N GLY A 481 23.34 -3.92 -17.78
CA GLY A 481 23.52 -4.51 -16.47
C GLY A 481 22.52 -5.62 -16.17
N TYR A 482 22.93 -6.59 -15.35
CA TYR A 482 22.09 -7.65 -14.80
C TYR A 482 22.46 -7.94 -13.36
N GLY A 483 21.45 -8.06 -12.48
CA GLY A 483 21.64 -8.34 -11.07
C GLY A 483 20.61 -9.28 -10.50
N GLY A 484 21.03 -10.05 -9.49
CA GLY A 484 20.17 -10.82 -8.62
C GLY A 484 19.73 -9.99 -7.42
N LEU A 485 18.49 -10.15 -7.03
CA LEU A 485 17.84 -9.50 -5.90
C LEU A 485 17.52 -10.53 -4.82
N HIS A 486 17.71 -10.15 -3.57
CA HIS A 486 17.31 -10.93 -2.40
C HIS A 486 16.59 -10.04 -1.41
N TYR A 487 15.47 -10.54 -0.86
CA TYR A 487 14.60 -9.78 0.03
C TYR A 487 14.33 -10.54 1.32
N ASP A 488 14.46 -9.84 2.43
CA ASP A 488 13.92 -10.21 3.73
C ASP A 488 12.77 -9.25 4.05
N VAL A 489 11.59 -9.77 4.36
CA VAL A 489 10.36 -8.99 4.61
C VAL A 489 9.89 -9.24 6.02
N ASN A 490 9.57 -8.17 6.74
CA ASN A 490 8.90 -8.18 8.02
C ASN A 490 7.76 -7.14 7.99
N ARG A 491 6.54 -7.60 7.78
CA ARG A 491 5.34 -6.75 7.79
C ARG A 491 4.67 -6.83 9.15
N VAL A 492 4.43 -5.69 9.78
CA VAL A 492 3.74 -5.60 11.06
C VAL A 492 2.28 -5.22 10.82
N VAL A 493 1.39 -5.97 11.44
CA VAL A 493 -0.06 -5.77 11.37
C VAL A 493 -0.55 -5.36 12.76
N PRO A 494 -0.95 -4.09 12.96
CA PRO A 494 -1.67 -3.68 14.16
C PRO A 494 -3.04 -4.36 14.21
N ILE A 495 -3.40 -4.98 15.33
CA ILE A 495 -4.69 -5.61 15.59
C ILE A 495 -5.14 -5.24 16.99
N GLY A 496 -6.03 -4.25 17.13
CA GLY A 496 -6.46 -3.74 18.42
C GLY A 496 -5.30 -3.17 19.24
N ILE A 497 -5.06 -3.76 20.41
CA ILE A 497 -3.97 -3.34 21.31
C ILE A 497 -2.64 -4.03 21.03
N THR A 498 -2.59 -4.99 20.11
CA THR A 498 -1.40 -5.78 19.78
C THR A 498 -0.89 -5.53 18.37
N THR A 499 0.26 -6.10 18.08
CA THR A 499 0.82 -6.13 16.74
C THR A 499 1.27 -7.55 16.39
N ILE A 500 0.98 -7.98 15.19
CA ILE A 500 1.39 -9.29 14.66
C ILE A 500 2.49 -9.04 13.62
N SER A 501 3.60 -9.76 13.77
CA SER A 501 4.73 -9.67 12.83
C SER A 501 4.68 -10.81 11.83
N ASN A 502 4.57 -10.49 10.55
CA ASN A 502 4.57 -11.43 9.45
C ASN A 502 5.95 -11.40 8.77
N THR A 503 6.61 -12.54 8.70
CA THR A 503 7.94 -12.65 8.12
C THR A 503 7.92 -13.49 6.86
N GLY A 504 8.72 -13.09 5.88
CA GLY A 504 8.88 -13.81 4.63
C GLY A 504 10.15 -13.40 3.91
N GLY A 505 10.47 -14.09 2.83
CA GLY A 505 11.62 -13.74 2.01
C GLY A 505 11.45 -14.23 0.59
N THR A 506 12.09 -13.54 -0.36
CA THR A 506 12.02 -13.89 -1.77
C THR A 506 13.28 -13.47 -2.50
N ASN A 507 13.39 -13.90 -3.75
CA ASN A 507 14.43 -13.50 -4.67
C ASN A 507 13.84 -12.86 -5.92
N GLY A 508 14.71 -12.23 -6.71
CA GLY A 508 14.32 -11.62 -7.95
C GLY A 508 15.51 -11.32 -8.85
N SER A 509 15.25 -10.58 -9.91
CA SER A 509 16.31 -10.09 -10.80
C SER A 509 16.00 -8.69 -11.30
N ASN A 510 17.06 -7.98 -11.71
CA ASN A 510 16.97 -6.68 -12.38
C ASN A 510 17.86 -6.67 -13.61
N ALA A 511 17.27 -6.56 -14.79
CA ALA A 511 17.96 -6.31 -16.04
C ALA A 511 17.83 -4.83 -16.41
N SER A 512 18.92 -4.18 -16.83
CA SER A 512 18.94 -2.78 -17.19
C SER A 512 19.73 -2.49 -18.43
N PHE A 513 19.31 -1.45 -19.15
CA PHE A 513 20.03 -0.84 -20.25
C PHE A 513 19.91 0.67 -20.12
N ALA A 514 21.02 1.39 -20.28
CA ALA A 514 21.03 2.85 -20.29
C ALA A 514 21.82 3.34 -21.50
N ALA A 515 21.36 4.43 -22.09
CA ALA A 515 22.10 5.16 -23.11
C ALA A 515 21.96 6.65 -22.87
N GLU A 516 23.06 7.39 -23.01
CA GLU A 516 23.11 8.85 -22.87
C GLU A 516 23.97 9.45 -23.98
N THR A 517 23.58 10.61 -24.50
CA THR A 517 24.35 11.34 -25.52
C THR A 517 24.20 12.83 -25.32
N GLY A 518 25.18 13.56 -25.81
CA GLY A 518 25.14 15.00 -25.71
C GLY A 518 26.11 15.71 -26.66
N TYR A 519 26.04 17.02 -26.62
CA TYR A 519 26.88 17.92 -27.42
C TYR A 519 27.54 18.95 -26.52
N ASN A 520 28.86 19.03 -26.53
CA ASN A 520 29.65 19.92 -25.70
C ASN A 520 30.04 21.20 -26.46
N PHE A 521 29.47 22.31 -26.06
CA PHE A 521 29.99 23.65 -26.43
C PHE A 521 31.14 24.03 -25.52
N GLN A 522 32.10 24.80 -26.06
CA GLN A 522 33.17 25.37 -25.25
C GLN A 522 33.04 26.91 -25.30
N THR A 523 32.93 27.53 -24.14
CA THR A 523 32.85 28.99 -24.01
C THR A 523 34.00 29.48 -23.16
N ALA A 524 34.86 30.33 -23.73
CA ALA A 524 35.89 31.02 -22.95
C ALA A 524 35.21 32.06 -22.07
N MET A 525 35.35 31.92 -20.78
CA MET A 525 34.94 32.96 -19.82
C MET A 525 36.07 33.96 -19.69
N GLY A 526 35.84 35.19 -20.19
CA GLY A 526 36.84 36.17 -20.52
C GLY A 526 37.76 36.55 -19.38
N THR A 527 38.99 36.94 -19.77
CA THR A 527 39.89 37.76 -19.00
C THR A 527 39.29 39.18 -18.89
N GLY A 528 38.27 39.35 -18.05
CA GLY A 528 37.86 40.66 -17.61
C GLY A 528 39.00 41.20 -16.74
N THR A 529 39.61 42.26 -17.11
CA THR A 529 40.39 43.12 -16.21
C THR A 529 39.42 43.71 -15.18
N ALA A 530 38.97 42.87 -14.25
CA ALA A 530 38.29 43.36 -13.06
C ALA A 530 39.39 43.98 -12.20
N ALA A 531 39.33 45.31 -12.03
CA ALA A 531 40.02 45.99 -10.97
C ALA A 531 39.55 45.38 -9.65
N SER A 532 40.20 44.32 -9.19
CA SER A 532 39.89 43.65 -7.93
C SER A 532 40.75 44.23 -6.84
N ASN A 533 40.15 44.98 -5.93
CA ASN A 533 40.73 45.36 -4.65
C ASN A 533 40.69 44.17 -3.63
N LEU A 534 40.66 42.94 -4.09
CA LEU A 534 40.79 41.74 -3.24
C LEU A 534 42.20 41.17 -3.35
N PRO A 535 42.92 40.92 -2.25
CA PRO A 535 44.27 40.41 -2.25
C PRO A 535 44.30 38.91 -2.54
N LEU A 536 43.99 38.49 -3.77
CA LEU A 536 44.25 37.13 -4.25
C LEU A 536 45.67 37.06 -4.82
N LYS A 537 46.56 36.39 -4.11
CA LYS A 537 47.99 36.21 -4.42
C LYS A 537 48.25 35.19 -5.55
N ALA A 538 47.50 35.17 -6.63
CA ALA A 538 47.89 34.47 -7.84
C ALA A 538 47.24 35.11 -9.06
N PRO A 539 47.96 35.30 -10.18
CA PRO A 539 47.34 35.78 -11.42
C PRO A 539 46.42 34.68 -11.97
N LEU A 540 45.12 34.88 -11.98
CA LEU A 540 44.18 34.13 -12.83
C LEU A 540 44.46 34.46 -14.31
N ALA A 541 45.57 33.99 -14.84
CA ALA A 541 46.03 34.32 -16.18
C ALA A 541 45.60 33.30 -17.26
N ALA A 542 44.85 32.29 -16.91
CA ALA A 542 44.28 31.34 -17.87
C ALA A 542 42.78 31.61 -18.04
N ALA A 543 42.33 31.81 -19.29
CA ALA A 543 40.89 31.88 -19.59
C ALA A 543 40.23 30.62 -19.09
N LEU A 544 39.26 30.74 -18.18
CA LEU A 544 38.42 29.64 -17.76
C LEU A 544 37.58 29.18 -18.95
N HIS A 545 37.67 27.89 -19.31
CA HIS A 545 36.88 27.31 -20.36
C HIS A 545 35.70 26.53 -19.74
N LEU A 546 34.49 27.02 -19.99
CA LEU A 546 33.27 26.33 -19.62
C LEU A 546 32.92 25.33 -20.74
N THR A 547 32.92 24.06 -20.45
CA THR A 547 32.34 23.03 -21.29
C THR A 547 30.89 22.83 -20.87
N HIS A 548 29.93 22.97 -21.79
CA HIS A 548 28.53 22.86 -21.44
C HIS A 548 27.69 22.41 -22.64
N GLY A 549 26.50 21.84 -22.40
CA GLY A 549 25.63 21.48 -23.50
C GLY A 549 24.47 20.60 -23.13
N PRO A 550 23.58 20.33 -24.11
CA PRO A 550 22.40 19.48 -23.92
C PRO A 550 22.81 18.02 -23.76
N VAL A 551 21.96 17.30 -23.00
CA VAL A 551 22.06 15.87 -22.74
C VAL A 551 20.70 15.24 -22.97
N VAL A 552 20.67 14.08 -23.64
CA VAL A 552 19.50 13.25 -23.81
C VAL A 552 19.84 11.82 -23.44
N GLY A 553 19.00 11.20 -22.60
CA GLY A 553 19.23 9.86 -22.10
C GLY A 553 17.96 9.01 -22.06
N ILE A 554 18.17 7.70 -21.93
CA ILE A 554 17.13 6.71 -21.65
C ILE A 554 17.69 5.65 -20.71
N VAL A 555 16.87 5.25 -19.71
CA VAL A 555 17.16 4.12 -18.82
C VAL A 555 15.99 3.15 -18.89
N LEU A 556 16.25 1.94 -19.33
CA LEU A 556 15.30 0.84 -19.37
C LEU A 556 15.62 -0.15 -18.27
N GLN A 557 14.62 -0.60 -17.52
CA GLN A 557 14.78 -1.60 -16.49
C GLN A 557 13.62 -2.60 -16.51
N ARG A 558 13.93 -3.85 -16.20
CA ARG A 558 12.94 -4.89 -15.92
C ARG A 558 13.31 -5.56 -14.60
N ILE A 559 12.41 -5.43 -13.64
CA ILE A 559 12.50 -6.04 -12.33
C ILE A 559 11.50 -7.19 -12.26
N ASP A 560 11.96 -8.37 -11.93
CA ASP A 560 11.16 -9.55 -11.64
C ASP A 560 11.37 -9.89 -10.15
N VAL A 561 10.29 -9.93 -9.36
CA VAL A 561 10.27 -10.36 -7.96
C VAL A 561 9.46 -11.65 -7.87
N ASN A 562 10.05 -12.71 -7.36
CA ASN A 562 9.37 -13.99 -7.23
C ASN A 562 8.26 -13.92 -6.17
N GLY A 563 7.25 -14.80 -6.31
CA GLY A 563 6.23 -14.97 -5.29
C GLY A 563 6.81 -15.55 -4.00
N PHE A 564 6.13 -15.30 -2.88
CA PHE A 564 6.49 -15.84 -1.57
C PHE A 564 5.29 -15.92 -0.64
N THR A 565 5.46 -16.62 0.47
CA THR A 565 4.44 -16.76 1.51
C THR A 565 5.02 -16.26 2.84
N GLU A 566 4.25 -15.43 3.53
CA GLU A 566 4.55 -15.00 4.89
C GLU A 566 4.23 -16.10 5.92
N THR A 567 4.84 -15.99 7.08
CA THR A 567 4.47 -16.69 8.29
C THR A 567 4.24 -15.68 9.40
N ASP A 568 3.23 -15.89 10.23
CA ASP A 568 2.97 -15.14 11.46
C ASP A 568 3.16 -16.04 12.69
N PRO A 569 3.09 -15.52 13.94
CA PRO A 569 3.27 -16.32 15.15
C PRO A 569 2.27 -17.47 15.32
N PHE A 570 1.16 -17.48 14.58
CA PHE A 570 0.13 -18.52 14.64
C PHE A 570 0.28 -19.57 13.51
N SER A 571 1.19 -19.38 12.56
CA SER A 571 1.31 -20.23 11.36
C SER A 571 1.68 -21.68 11.65
N GLY A 572 2.28 -21.96 12.82
CA GLY A 572 2.60 -23.30 13.28
C GLY A 572 1.55 -23.94 14.19
N ASP A 573 0.51 -23.20 14.57
CA ASP A 573 -0.49 -23.59 15.53
C ASP A 573 -1.77 -24.12 14.86
N SER A 574 -2.68 -24.67 15.66
CA SER A 574 -3.94 -25.22 15.17
C SER A 574 -4.89 -24.17 14.57
N VAL A 575 -4.67 -22.90 14.85
CA VAL A 575 -5.48 -21.78 14.32
C VAL A 575 -4.96 -21.24 13.00
N GLY A 576 -3.72 -21.60 12.59
CA GLY A 576 -3.08 -21.14 11.36
C GLY A 576 -2.69 -19.65 11.38
N GLY A 577 -1.94 -19.23 10.39
CA GLY A 577 -1.44 -17.86 10.22
C GLY A 577 -2.51 -16.92 9.69
N PHE A 578 -3.31 -16.31 10.56
CA PHE A 578 -4.49 -15.54 10.14
C PHE A 578 -4.17 -14.21 9.47
N THR A 579 -3.02 -13.58 9.77
CA THR A 579 -2.57 -12.34 9.11
C THR A 579 -1.56 -12.57 8.00
N ALA A 580 -0.99 -13.78 7.90
CA ALA A 580 -0.01 -14.12 6.88
C ALA A 580 -0.67 -14.30 5.51
N LEU A 581 -0.02 -13.76 4.47
CA LEU A 581 -0.48 -13.82 3.09
C LEU A 581 0.56 -14.50 2.20
N SER A 582 0.08 -15.09 1.11
CA SER A 582 0.91 -15.56 0.00
C SER A 582 0.79 -14.58 -1.16
N TYR A 583 1.91 -14.12 -1.70
CA TYR A 583 1.98 -13.15 -2.78
C TYR A 583 2.45 -13.81 -4.07
N ALA A 584 1.80 -13.47 -5.18
CA ALA A 584 2.25 -13.86 -6.50
C ALA A 584 3.50 -13.07 -6.92
N GLY A 585 4.24 -13.56 -7.90
CA GLY A 585 5.37 -12.85 -8.47
C GLY A 585 4.96 -11.52 -9.10
N GLN A 586 5.87 -10.53 -9.07
CA GLN A 586 5.65 -9.19 -9.60
C GLN A 586 6.63 -8.90 -10.71
N VAL A 587 6.19 -8.17 -11.73
CA VAL A 587 7.04 -7.62 -12.79
C VAL A 587 6.86 -6.12 -12.83
N ARG A 588 8.00 -5.38 -12.84
CA ARG A 588 8.04 -3.94 -13.01
C ARG A 588 8.95 -3.58 -14.19
N ASN A 589 8.36 -3.11 -15.27
CA ASN A 589 9.10 -2.51 -16.38
C ASN A 589 9.16 -0.99 -16.17
N SER A 590 10.33 -0.39 -16.42
CA SER A 590 10.56 1.05 -16.35
C SER A 590 11.29 1.51 -17.60
N ALA A 591 10.90 2.64 -18.14
CA ALA A 591 11.54 3.29 -19.28
C ALA A 591 11.57 4.80 -19.04
N VAL A 592 12.67 5.29 -18.48
CA VAL A 592 12.82 6.70 -18.12
C VAL A 592 13.61 7.42 -19.21
N THR A 593 13.02 8.45 -19.80
CA THR A 593 13.72 9.39 -20.68
C THR A 593 14.24 10.57 -19.88
N GLU A 594 15.40 11.09 -20.31
CA GLU A 594 16.06 12.26 -19.72
C GLU A 594 16.28 13.32 -20.79
N LEU A 595 15.95 14.57 -20.47
CA LEU A 595 16.31 15.73 -21.25
C LEU A 595 16.95 16.77 -20.33
N GLY A 596 18.24 17.02 -20.51
CA GLY A 596 19.03 17.79 -19.55
C GLY A 596 20.02 18.76 -20.19
N TYR A 597 20.72 19.42 -19.30
CA TYR A 597 21.84 20.30 -19.63
C TYR A 597 22.93 20.12 -18.58
N GLN A 598 24.17 19.96 -19.07
CA GLN A 598 25.34 19.81 -18.22
C GLN A 598 26.33 20.94 -18.42
N ALA A 599 27.15 21.19 -17.40
CA ALA A 599 28.25 22.16 -17.44
C ALA A 599 29.38 21.68 -16.56
N SER A 600 30.61 21.96 -16.98
CA SER A 600 31.82 21.68 -16.22
C SER A 600 32.96 22.63 -16.62
N THR A 601 33.93 22.80 -15.73
CA THR A 601 35.11 23.62 -15.99
C THR A 601 36.32 23.09 -15.23
N ASP A 602 37.53 23.49 -15.65
CA ASP A 602 38.77 23.14 -14.96
C ASP A 602 39.30 24.33 -14.19
N ILE A 603 39.53 24.19 -12.88
CA ILE A 603 40.07 25.19 -11.98
C ILE A 603 41.29 24.61 -11.23
N GLY A 604 42.47 24.70 -11.82
CA GLY A 604 43.64 24.05 -11.26
C GLY A 604 43.52 22.52 -11.23
N MET A 605 43.56 21.94 -10.02
CA MET A 605 43.38 20.49 -9.85
C MET A 605 41.90 20.08 -9.75
N TRP A 606 40.99 21.03 -9.64
CA TRP A 606 39.56 20.79 -9.44
C TRP A 606 38.82 20.82 -10.75
N HIS A 607 37.84 19.92 -10.87
CA HIS A 607 36.94 19.84 -11.99
C HIS A 607 35.47 19.86 -11.51
N PRO A 608 34.91 21.08 -11.18
CA PRO A 608 33.51 21.17 -10.84
C PRO A 608 32.61 20.85 -12.05
N PHE A 609 31.50 20.18 -11.77
CA PHE A 609 30.50 19.83 -12.77
C PHE A 609 29.08 19.93 -12.18
N ALA A 610 28.10 20.13 -13.05
CA ALA A 610 26.68 20.12 -12.72
C ALA A 610 25.86 19.59 -13.90
N LYS A 611 24.78 18.90 -13.60
CA LYS A 611 23.77 18.43 -14.57
C LYS A 611 22.38 18.70 -13.98
N LEU A 612 21.49 19.25 -14.77
CA LEU A 612 20.07 19.43 -14.46
C LEU A 612 19.27 18.79 -15.58
N ALA A 613 18.33 17.92 -15.25
CA ALA A 613 17.54 17.23 -16.27
C ALA A 613 16.08 17.06 -15.83
N TRP A 614 15.18 17.16 -16.79
CA TRP A 614 13.83 16.67 -16.70
C TRP A 614 13.80 15.20 -17.09
N ASN A 615 13.10 14.40 -16.30
CA ASN A 615 12.96 12.98 -16.48
C ASN A 615 11.47 12.63 -16.63
N HIS A 616 11.18 11.67 -17.50
CA HIS A 616 9.82 11.18 -17.72
C HIS A 616 9.79 9.66 -17.81
N GLU A 617 8.96 9.03 -16.96
CA GLU A 617 8.68 7.60 -16.98
C GLU A 617 7.62 7.32 -18.06
N LEU A 618 8.01 6.61 -19.12
CA LEU A 618 7.14 6.28 -20.25
C LEU A 618 6.20 5.11 -19.97
N VAL A 619 6.57 4.25 -19.01
CA VAL A 619 5.75 3.11 -18.62
C VAL A 619 4.89 3.52 -17.42
N SER A 620 3.73 4.13 -17.70
CA SER A 620 2.69 4.31 -16.70
C SER A 620 2.04 2.96 -16.45
N SER A 621 2.19 2.41 -15.26
CA SER A 621 1.65 1.10 -14.99
C SER A 621 0.51 1.18 -13.99
N ASP A 622 -0.70 0.82 -14.41
CA ASP A 622 -1.76 0.32 -13.55
C ASP A 622 -1.37 -1.09 -13.07
N ARG A 623 -0.26 -1.17 -12.35
CA ARG A 623 0.26 -2.42 -11.82
C ARG A 623 -0.55 -2.82 -10.60
N SER A 624 -0.78 -4.11 -10.41
CA SER A 624 -1.40 -4.67 -9.20
C SER A 624 -0.52 -5.74 -8.59
N VAL A 625 -0.69 -5.97 -7.30
CA VAL A 625 -0.09 -7.06 -6.56
C VAL A 625 -1.18 -8.01 -6.12
N THR A 626 -0.97 -9.30 -6.38
CA THR A 626 -1.92 -10.36 -6.08
C THR A 626 -1.50 -11.08 -4.81
N ALA A 627 -2.46 -11.25 -3.91
CA ALA A 627 -2.28 -11.98 -2.65
C ALA A 627 -3.38 -13.03 -2.45
N SER A 628 -3.15 -13.97 -1.55
CA SER A 628 -4.13 -14.95 -1.10
C SER A 628 -3.95 -15.24 0.40
N LEU A 629 -5.01 -15.67 1.06
CA LEU A 629 -4.96 -16.12 2.45
C LEU A 629 -4.14 -17.42 2.58
N THR A 630 -3.54 -17.63 3.74
CA THR A 630 -2.84 -18.88 4.10
C THR A 630 -3.69 -19.83 4.96
N THR A 631 -4.76 -19.33 5.55
CA THR A 631 -5.62 -20.06 6.50
C THR A 631 -6.69 -20.92 5.84
N ILE A 632 -7.05 -20.62 4.60
CA ILE A 632 -8.11 -21.33 3.87
C ILE A 632 -7.81 -21.26 2.36
N VAL A 633 -8.23 -22.29 1.63
CA VAL A 633 -8.22 -22.23 0.16
C VAL A 633 -9.30 -21.26 -0.29
N ALA A 634 -8.90 -20.04 -0.58
CA ALA A 634 -9.73 -18.97 -1.07
C ALA A 634 -9.16 -18.44 -2.40
N PRO A 635 -9.97 -17.77 -3.24
CA PRO A 635 -9.44 -17.13 -4.43
C PRO A 635 -8.44 -16.04 -4.05
N SER A 636 -7.45 -15.84 -4.93
CA SER A 636 -6.54 -14.71 -4.81
C SER A 636 -7.27 -13.40 -5.10
N PHE A 637 -6.79 -12.34 -4.49
CA PHE A 637 -7.26 -10.98 -4.72
C PHE A 637 -6.10 -10.06 -5.12
N SER A 638 -6.40 -8.97 -5.80
CA SER A 638 -5.39 -8.03 -6.29
C SER A 638 -5.74 -6.62 -5.86
N MET A 639 -4.72 -5.90 -5.38
CA MET A 639 -4.82 -4.48 -5.07
C MET A 639 -3.83 -3.68 -5.92
N PRO A 640 -4.12 -2.42 -6.22
CA PRO A 640 -3.20 -1.58 -6.95
C PRO A 640 -1.84 -1.47 -6.26
N ALA A 641 -0.78 -1.49 -7.06
CA ALA A 641 0.56 -1.13 -6.62
C ALA A 641 0.63 0.38 -6.31
N VAL A 642 1.66 0.79 -5.57
CA VAL A 642 1.94 2.20 -5.36
C VAL A 642 2.14 2.91 -6.71
N ILE A 643 1.52 4.08 -6.87
CA ILE A 643 1.66 4.91 -8.05
C ILE A 643 2.62 6.06 -7.72
N LEU A 644 3.75 6.11 -8.43
CA LEU A 644 4.74 7.16 -8.34
C LEU A 644 4.56 8.12 -9.53
N GLY A 645 4.86 9.42 -9.33
CA GLY A 645 4.75 10.41 -10.40
C GLY A 645 5.65 10.07 -11.59
N SER A 646 5.16 10.32 -12.81
CA SER A 646 5.89 10.04 -14.06
C SER A 646 6.94 11.10 -14.38
N ASP A 647 6.81 12.30 -13.84
CA ASP A 647 7.66 13.44 -14.16
C ASP A 647 8.44 13.94 -12.95
N TRP A 648 9.72 14.23 -13.14
CA TRP A 648 10.56 14.84 -12.11
C TRP A 648 11.77 15.57 -12.69
N VAL A 649 12.39 16.39 -11.86
CA VAL A 649 13.67 17.04 -12.14
C VAL A 649 14.77 16.36 -11.32
N SER A 650 15.87 15.98 -11.98
CA SER A 650 17.09 15.53 -11.32
C SER A 650 18.17 16.61 -11.38
N ALA A 651 18.90 16.78 -10.29
CA ALA A 651 20.05 17.68 -10.20
C ALA A 651 21.25 16.92 -9.64
N ILE A 652 22.39 17.05 -10.30
CA ILE A 652 23.69 16.53 -9.84
C ILE A 652 24.66 17.71 -9.81
N VAL A 653 25.37 17.89 -8.69
CA VAL A 653 26.43 18.88 -8.52
C VAL A 653 27.61 18.23 -7.84
N GLY A 654 28.78 18.35 -8.43
CA GLY A 654 29.97 17.68 -7.90
C GLY A 654 31.28 18.32 -8.34
N THR A 655 32.36 17.71 -7.89
CA THR A 655 33.71 18.06 -8.30
C THR A 655 34.61 16.83 -8.31
N ALA A 656 35.51 16.78 -9.26
CA ALA A 656 36.63 15.84 -9.24
C ALA A 656 37.93 16.57 -8.99
N ALA A 657 38.93 15.91 -8.38
CA ALA A 657 40.24 16.47 -8.09
C ALA A 657 41.35 15.48 -8.46
N ALA A 658 42.30 15.92 -9.27
CA ALA A 658 43.51 15.14 -9.55
C ALA A 658 44.45 15.22 -8.34
N ILE A 659 44.58 14.14 -7.57
CA ILE A 659 45.35 14.10 -6.32
C ILE A 659 46.80 13.54 -6.49
N GLY A 660 47.24 13.39 -7.74
CA GLY A 660 48.60 12.93 -8.09
C GLY A 660 48.70 11.45 -8.31
N HIS A 661 49.84 10.97 -8.87
CA HIS A 661 50.10 9.54 -9.15
C HIS A 661 49.04 8.84 -10.00
N GLY A 662 48.44 9.54 -10.93
CA GLY A 662 47.34 9.00 -11.78
C GLY A 662 46.02 8.78 -11.04
N MET A 663 45.86 9.32 -9.83
CA MET A 663 44.66 9.21 -9.04
C MET A 663 43.75 10.46 -9.17
N THR A 664 42.45 10.23 -9.29
CA THR A 664 41.42 11.28 -9.25
C THR A 664 40.36 10.88 -8.21
N ALA A 665 40.13 11.74 -7.24
CA ALA A 665 39.00 11.60 -6.30
C ALA A 665 37.86 12.48 -6.75
N TYR A 666 36.63 12.08 -6.51
CA TYR A 666 35.45 12.90 -6.80
C TYR A 666 34.35 12.73 -5.75
N ALA A 667 33.52 13.75 -5.67
CA ALA A 667 32.32 13.77 -4.84
C ALA A 667 31.22 14.53 -5.53
N SER A 668 29.99 14.03 -5.43
CA SER A 668 28.79 14.68 -5.95
C SER A 668 27.63 14.59 -4.96
N PHE A 669 26.71 15.50 -5.10
CA PHE A 669 25.38 15.50 -4.48
C PHE A 669 24.35 15.32 -5.59
N ASN A 670 23.40 14.43 -5.39
CA ASN A 670 22.29 14.18 -6.28
C ASN A 670 20.96 14.45 -5.58
N SER A 671 19.97 14.93 -6.32
CA SER A 671 18.62 15.16 -5.82
C SER A 671 17.59 14.95 -6.91
N GLN A 672 16.50 14.31 -6.54
CA GLN A 672 15.30 14.15 -7.35
C GLN A 672 14.19 15.01 -6.74
N MET A 673 13.64 15.93 -7.53
CA MET A 673 12.70 16.95 -7.11
C MET A 673 11.42 16.89 -7.94
N ALA A 674 10.30 17.34 -7.34
CA ALA A 674 9.01 17.47 -8.01
C ALA A 674 8.39 16.17 -8.57
N GLN A 675 8.88 15.00 -8.18
CA GLN A 675 8.16 13.76 -8.45
C GLN A 675 7.05 13.58 -7.42
N ASN A 676 5.82 13.38 -7.88
CA ASN A 676 4.73 13.09 -6.97
C ASN A 676 5.00 11.76 -6.24
N ASN A 677 4.79 11.76 -4.92
CA ASN A 677 4.99 10.61 -4.03
C ASN A 677 6.44 10.07 -3.96
N VAL A 678 7.45 10.86 -4.37
CA VAL A 678 8.86 10.49 -4.22
C VAL A 678 9.68 11.67 -3.72
N THR A 679 10.49 11.42 -2.71
CA THR A 679 11.60 12.29 -2.31
C THR A 679 12.87 11.46 -2.31
N ASN A 680 13.89 11.90 -3.06
CA ASN A 680 15.18 11.23 -3.12
C ASN A 680 16.30 12.26 -3.22
N TYR A 681 17.28 12.15 -2.32
CA TYR A 681 18.51 12.94 -2.37
C TYR A 681 19.65 12.16 -1.72
N GLY A 682 20.87 12.39 -2.19
CA GLY A 682 22.01 11.62 -1.72
C GLY A 682 23.33 12.22 -2.12
N GLY A 683 24.40 11.52 -1.78
CA GLY A 683 25.76 11.86 -2.14
C GLY A 683 26.54 10.65 -2.61
N GLN A 684 27.47 10.90 -3.48
CA GLN A 684 28.39 9.94 -4.03
C GLN A 684 29.83 10.40 -3.82
N ILE A 685 30.70 9.44 -3.51
CA ILE A 685 32.15 9.64 -3.48
C ILE A 685 32.82 8.56 -4.31
N GLY A 686 33.93 8.89 -4.96
CA GLY A 686 34.66 7.89 -5.76
C GLY A 686 36.13 8.18 -5.91
N LEU A 687 36.84 7.15 -6.29
CA LEU A 687 38.26 7.17 -6.59
C LEU A 687 38.54 6.46 -7.91
N ASN A 688 39.33 7.07 -8.76
CA ASN A 688 39.82 6.51 -10.02
C ASN A 688 41.35 6.47 -10.01
N VAL A 689 41.92 5.39 -10.52
CA VAL A 689 43.39 5.16 -10.57
C VAL A 689 43.76 4.73 -11.97
N ALA A 690 44.59 5.51 -12.66
CA ALA A 690 45.20 5.14 -13.93
C ALA A 690 46.34 4.12 -13.69
N LEU A 691 46.23 2.91 -14.24
CA LEU A 691 47.15 1.81 -13.99
C LEU A 691 48.38 1.83 -14.89
N ASN A 692 48.30 2.40 -16.10
CA ASN A 692 49.38 2.43 -17.12
C ASN A 692 49.53 3.80 -17.76
N ALA A 693 49.60 4.88 -16.96
CA ALA A 693 49.76 6.23 -17.52
C ALA A 693 51.14 6.34 -18.22
N PRO A 694 51.20 6.75 -19.52
CA PRO A 694 52.46 6.99 -20.19
C PRO A 694 53.20 8.11 -19.50
N GLY A 695 54.23 7.83 -18.74
CA GLY A 695 55.07 8.82 -18.07
C GLY A 695 55.82 8.38 -16.82
N GLU A 696 55.43 7.29 -16.18
CA GLU A 696 56.10 6.79 -14.97
C GLU A 696 57.26 5.78 -15.24
N GLN A 697 57.33 5.21 -16.44
CA GLN A 697 58.45 4.26 -16.77
C GLN A 697 59.78 4.96 -17.07
N ALA A 698 59.86 6.27 -17.13
CA ALA A 698 61.10 6.99 -17.44
C ALA A 698 61.92 7.39 -16.21
N LYS A 699 61.50 7.08 -14.98
CA LYS A 699 62.24 7.41 -13.74
C LYS A 699 62.81 6.20 -12.98
N ALA A 700 62.64 4.98 -13.51
CA ALA A 700 63.21 3.76 -12.92
C ALA A 700 64.31 3.20 -13.82
N LYS A 701 65.33 3.96 -14.18
CA LYS A 701 66.65 3.52 -14.64
C LYS A 701 67.71 4.43 -14.07
#